data_58946856c93660cb9b23219f3e021d18
#
_entry.id   58946856c93660cb9b23219f3e021d18
#
_cell.length_a   1.000
_cell.length_b   1.000
_cell.length_c   1.000
_cell.angle_alpha   90.00
_cell.angle_beta   90.00
_cell.angle_gamma   90.00
#
_symmetry.space_group_name_H-M   'P 1'
#
loop_
_entity.id
_entity.type
_entity.pdbx_description
1 polymer ?
#
loop_
_entity_poly.entity_id
_entity_poly.type
_entity_poly.pdbx_seq_one_letter_code
_entity_poly.pdbx_strand_id
1 'polypeptide(L)'
;MKNIFALIAMLSICMYASAQHEHHDIKGTVLFSSGAETEPLAGAFIHWQDNPSGVFTNAKGEFVIEHHQNAPYLIASFAAYTADTQYVSELDSTFIFILKEQNELGTAIVLAKRITYGLSKLSPRTTLLLGEREFQKAACCNLSESFENSPAIDVSFSDAVTGTKQIKMLGLDGFYTLIGREYMPSVRTINSYYGLSHIPAAWVDAIQITKGAGSVVNGYESIAGQINIELKKPFGKEKFLLDQFVGGGGRTETDLMYVKDINKHVATSLLARYGYRGIQNDRNKDGFLDMPLSKDFKVMNRWQFYTESGFEGTANVSFHTNEQDAGQTQYYENPAAGYGIEIDSKVIDAFAKLGKSLKGKEFSSFGSQYNFNHSEMTSVYGSSTINKTYQAHSDQAYVNLLYEGILGNSFHQFQTGLSFLYDNVRESYDGFRFEREETVPGAFLEYTYKPKETFTLVGGIRTDYNSIYGLSITPRFHSKYRFNKDKTAIRASAGMGRRTSNPLAQNQFLFASGREFNFVFTDPSLAYGLEQEVAINSGVSFEHEFRLGYMPATIGVDYFNTTFMQEVVIDRETAGEASFYNMKNGTRANSLQAQLDLTPARRTEVRIAYRMFDVQTKYYTRPPLSMAMVNTEVMAKPFISKHRAFINVTQRTRNDWQFSSTATWYGPQRIAGKIDTVLSIGSLPITSPRYSPQFFLINAQVSKTFKKQFEVYMGVENILNYTQENPIQDAANPFSQNFDAGLVYGPIFGRMMYGGFRWRLKGKSE
;
A
#
# COMPACT_ATOMS: atom_id res chain seq x y z
N MET A 1 27.03 -28.61 8.16
CA MET A 1 27.68 -27.69 9.10
C MET A 1 29.10 -27.25 8.68
N LYS A 2 29.95 -28.10 8.05
CA LYS A 2 31.30 -27.65 7.61
C LYS A 2 31.32 -26.59 6.51
N ASN A 3 30.32 -26.55 5.62
CA ASN A 3 30.28 -25.58 4.50
C ASN A 3 29.75 -24.19 4.89
N ILE A 4 29.07 -24.07 6.02
CA ILE A 4 28.58 -22.78 6.54
C ILE A 4 29.71 -22.03 7.26
N PHE A 5 30.61 -22.76 7.94
CA PHE A 5 31.79 -22.15 8.56
C PHE A 5 32.80 -21.63 7.53
N ALA A 6 32.94 -22.29 6.39
CA ALA A 6 33.78 -21.81 5.30
C ALA A 6 33.25 -20.52 4.66
N LEU A 7 31.94 -20.37 4.53
CA LEU A 7 31.31 -19.17 4.00
C LEU A 7 31.43 -17.99 4.98
N ILE A 8 31.31 -18.24 6.27
CA ILE A 8 31.47 -17.22 7.33
C ILE A 8 32.93 -16.79 7.44
N ALA A 9 33.89 -17.73 7.32
CA ALA A 9 35.30 -17.40 7.31
C ALA A 9 35.74 -16.63 6.06
N MET A 10 35.14 -16.89 4.88
CA MET A 10 35.39 -16.14 3.65
C MET A 10 34.81 -14.73 3.71
N LEU A 11 33.65 -14.52 4.34
CA LEU A 11 33.06 -13.20 4.62
C LEU A 11 33.89 -12.40 5.64
N SER A 12 34.54 -13.04 6.59
CA SER A 12 35.39 -12.40 7.59
C SER A 12 36.73 -11.91 7.02
N ILE A 13 37.25 -12.56 6.00
CA ILE A 13 38.51 -12.16 5.35
C ILE A 13 38.32 -10.97 4.41
N CYS A 14 37.13 -10.79 3.83
CA CYS A 14 36.83 -9.60 3.02
C CYS A 14 36.66 -8.30 3.83
N MET A 15 36.58 -8.36 5.16
CA MET A 15 36.45 -7.18 6.01
C MET A 15 37.79 -6.52 6.42
N TYR A 16 38.93 -7.11 6.12
CA TYR A 16 40.25 -6.60 6.55
C TYR A 16 41.08 -5.88 5.50
N ALA A 17 40.56 -5.65 4.29
CA ALA A 17 41.24 -4.84 3.29
C ALA A 17 40.67 -3.41 3.24
N SER A 18 40.78 -2.67 4.32
CA SER A 18 40.57 -1.22 4.31
C SER A 18 41.91 -0.54 4.05
N ALA A 19 42.10 -0.08 2.82
CA ALA A 19 43.17 0.86 2.53
C ALA A 19 42.95 2.14 3.34
N GLN A 20 43.91 2.53 4.13
CA GLN A 20 43.98 3.84 4.79
C GLN A 20 44.12 4.91 3.72
N HIS A 21 43.00 5.57 3.39
CA HIS A 21 43.06 6.90 2.79
C HIS A 21 43.02 7.92 3.93
N GLU A 22 43.92 8.87 3.93
CA GLU A 22 43.84 10.05 4.79
C GLU A 22 42.55 10.79 4.45
N HIS A 23 41.56 10.71 5.34
CA HIS A 23 40.34 11.46 5.25
C HIS A 23 40.58 12.87 5.82
N HIS A 24 40.55 13.88 4.99
CA HIS A 24 40.47 15.27 5.45
C HIS A 24 38.99 15.57 5.79
N ASP A 25 38.72 15.67 7.09
CA ASP A 25 37.41 16.07 7.61
C ASP A 25 37.33 17.61 7.64
N ILE A 26 36.26 18.14 7.08
CA ILE A 26 35.89 19.57 7.19
C ILE A 26 35.02 19.75 8.42
N LYS A 27 35.38 20.73 9.24
CA LYS A 27 34.67 21.08 10.46
C LYS A 27 34.05 22.46 10.31
N GLY A 28 32.94 22.70 11.02
CA GLY A 28 32.33 24.01 10.99
C GLY A 28 31.24 24.17 12.02
N THR A 29 30.68 25.36 12.06
CA THR A 29 29.56 25.69 12.94
C THR A 29 28.50 26.41 12.14
N VAL A 30 27.26 26.06 12.38
CA VAL A 30 26.10 26.76 11.82
C VAL A 30 25.48 27.60 12.90
N LEU A 31 25.34 28.88 12.61
CA LEU A 31 24.70 29.88 13.46
C LEU A 31 23.40 30.33 12.78
N PHE A 32 22.42 30.77 13.52
CA PHE A 32 21.29 31.51 12.98
C PHE A 32 21.30 32.96 13.49
N SER A 33 20.83 33.88 12.65
CA SER A 33 20.73 35.30 13.00
C SER A 33 19.28 35.65 13.31
N SER A 34 19.00 36.01 14.58
CA SER A 34 17.73 36.56 15.01
C SER A 34 17.93 38.02 15.39
N GLY A 35 17.93 38.91 14.38
CA GLY A 35 18.22 40.35 14.59
C GLY A 35 19.70 40.66 14.70
N ALA A 36 20.14 41.17 15.86
CA ALA A 36 21.54 41.59 16.11
C ALA A 36 22.40 40.48 16.77
N GLU A 37 21.83 39.39 17.19
CA GLU A 37 22.51 38.28 17.85
C GLU A 37 22.57 37.04 16.98
N THR A 38 23.68 36.29 17.09
CA THR A 38 23.85 34.99 16.40
C THR A 38 23.96 33.90 17.45
N GLU A 39 23.13 32.83 17.28
CA GLU A 39 23.12 31.67 18.16
C GLU A 39 23.45 30.39 17.40
N PRO A 40 24.03 29.36 18.03
CA PRO A 40 24.29 28.07 17.40
C PRO A 40 22.99 27.40 16.93
N LEU A 41 22.99 26.92 15.69
CA LEU A 41 21.84 26.22 15.09
C LEU A 41 22.07 24.71 15.10
N ALA A 42 21.47 24.03 16.05
CA ALA A 42 21.52 22.55 16.10
C ALA A 42 20.60 21.93 15.03
N GLY A 43 21.07 20.89 14.32
CA GLY A 43 20.31 20.15 13.33
C GLY A 43 20.18 20.79 11.97
N ALA A 44 20.94 21.81 11.69
CA ALA A 44 21.13 22.27 10.33
C ALA A 44 21.73 21.14 9.50
N PHE A 45 21.19 20.92 8.31
CA PHE A 45 21.67 19.90 7.38
C PHE A 45 22.77 20.46 6.49
N ILE A 46 23.95 19.84 6.54
CA ILE A 46 25.11 20.20 5.76
C ILE A 46 25.35 19.14 4.71
N HIS A 47 25.40 19.56 3.45
CA HIS A 47 25.63 18.63 2.34
C HIS A 47 26.41 19.30 1.22
N TRP A 48 27.06 18.50 0.38
CA TRP A 48 27.71 18.96 -0.83
C TRP A 48 26.71 19.25 -1.93
N GLN A 49 26.96 20.24 -2.79
CA GLN A 49 26.06 20.68 -3.86
C GLN A 49 25.57 19.54 -4.76
N ASP A 50 26.44 18.60 -5.09
CA ASP A 50 26.15 17.48 -5.99
C ASP A 50 25.89 16.16 -5.26
N ASN A 51 25.89 16.18 -3.92
CA ASN A 51 25.67 15.00 -3.08
C ASN A 51 24.55 15.28 -2.07
N PRO A 52 23.39 14.60 -2.20
CA PRO A 52 22.29 14.75 -1.26
C PRO A 52 22.52 14.09 0.11
N SER A 53 23.65 13.41 0.30
CA SER A 53 24.08 12.89 1.59
C SER A 53 24.84 13.97 2.35
N GLY A 54 24.54 14.13 3.62
CA GLY A 54 25.14 15.17 4.45
C GLY A 54 25.13 14.81 5.93
N VAL A 55 25.52 15.75 6.77
CA VAL A 55 25.55 15.63 8.22
C VAL A 55 24.64 16.70 8.85
N PHE A 56 24.20 16.45 10.08
CA PHE A 56 23.46 17.44 10.86
C PHE A 56 24.35 18.03 11.94
N THR A 57 24.15 19.32 12.27
CA THR A 57 24.85 19.97 13.35
C THR A 57 24.41 19.43 14.71
N ASN A 58 25.36 19.39 15.66
CA ASN A 58 25.09 18.98 17.05
C ASN A 58 24.42 20.13 17.85
N ALA A 59 24.18 19.93 19.16
CA ALA A 59 23.56 20.94 20.05
C ALA A 59 24.32 22.27 20.16
N LYS A 60 25.58 22.32 19.74
CA LYS A 60 26.40 23.55 19.68
C LYS A 60 26.48 24.12 18.26
N GLY A 61 25.67 23.60 17.32
CA GLY A 61 25.72 24.01 15.92
C GLY A 61 26.93 23.48 15.15
N GLU A 62 27.77 22.61 15.76
CA GLU A 62 29.00 22.11 15.15
C GLU A 62 28.73 20.91 14.24
N PHE A 63 29.46 20.80 13.14
CA PHE A 63 29.43 19.64 12.22
C PHE A 63 30.82 19.18 11.82
N VAL A 64 30.91 17.94 11.40
CA VAL A 64 32.09 17.34 10.79
C VAL A 64 31.63 16.59 9.56
N ILE A 65 32.12 16.92 8.36
CA ILE A 65 31.79 16.28 7.11
C ILE A 65 33.05 15.90 6.33
N GLU A 66 33.03 14.72 5.72
CA GLU A 66 34.14 14.25 4.90
C GLU A 66 34.31 15.13 3.66
N HIS A 67 35.54 15.52 3.33
CA HIS A 67 35.86 16.30 2.13
C HIS A 67 35.50 15.54 0.84
N HIS A 68 34.80 16.19 -0.08
CA HIS A 68 34.37 15.58 -1.35
C HIS A 68 35.13 16.22 -2.53
N GLN A 69 36.09 15.50 -3.10
CA GLN A 69 37.03 16.01 -4.14
C GLN A 69 36.37 16.57 -5.41
N ASN A 70 35.09 16.26 -5.67
CA ASN A 70 34.40 16.66 -6.92
C ASN A 70 33.26 17.67 -6.71
N ALA A 71 33.09 18.21 -5.50
CA ALA A 71 32.03 19.17 -5.21
C ALA A 71 32.61 20.39 -4.45
N PRO A 72 32.74 21.53 -5.10
CA PRO A 72 33.43 22.68 -4.51
C PRO A 72 32.55 23.50 -3.54
N TYR A 73 31.25 23.21 -3.46
CA TYR A 73 30.33 23.98 -2.61
C TYR A 73 29.70 23.15 -1.52
N LEU A 74 29.80 23.64 -0.29
CA LEU A 74 29.13 23.10 0.89
C LEU A 74 27.92 23.96 1.20
N ILE A 75 26.78 23.34 1.42
CA ILE A 75 25.49 23.98 1.63
C ILE A 75 24.99 23.65 3.04
N ALA A 76 24.70 24.69 3.82
CA ALA A 76 23.98 24.57 5.09
C ALA A 76 22.52 24.96 4.89
N SER A 77 21.61 24.12 5.33
CA SER A 77 20.17 24.34 5.19
C SER A 77 19.42 23.94 6.48
N PHE A 78 18.36 24.68 6.78
CA PHE A 78 17.46 24.39 7.88
C PHE A 78 16.04 24.88 7.55
N ALA A 79 15.02 24.19 8.05
CA ALA A 79 13.63 24.54 7.76
C ALA A 79 13.33 25.95 8.28
N ALA A 80 12.70 26.80 7.46
CA ALA A 80 12.39 28.21 7.73
C ALA A 80 13.59 29.18 7.73
N TYR A 81 14.77 28.75 7.27
CA TYR A 81 15.92 29.60 7.07
C TYR A 81 16.38 29.60 5.62
N THR A 82 16.98 30.71 5.17
CA THR A 82 17.63 30.79 3.86
C THR A 82 18.91 29.97 3.92
N ALA A 83 19.05 28.99 3.01
CA ALA A 83 20.27 28.18 2.93
C ALA A 83 21.49 29.06 2.62
N ASP A 84 22.62 28.78 3.27
CA ASP A 84 23.91 29.41 3.03
C ASP A 84 24.82 28.42 2.30
N THR A 85 25.57 28.93 1.30
CA THR A 85 26.43 28.14 0.43
C THR A 85 27.82 28.72 0.42
N GLN A 86 28.82 27.92 0.79
CA GLN A 86 30.21 28.36 0.80
C GLN A 86 31.07 27.49 -0.10
N TYR A 87 32.04 28.15 -0.75
CA TYR A 87 33.04 27.48 -1.56
C TYR A 87 34.13 26.90 -0.65
N VAL A 88 34.48 25.65 -0.85
CA VAL A 88 35.49 24.92 -0.08
C VAL A 88 36.77 24.82 -0.92
N SER A 89 37.83 25.44 -0.48
CA SER A 89 39.17 25.27 -1.05
C SER A 89 39.90 24.12 -0.33
N GLU A 90 40.86 23.49 -0.98
CA GLU A 90 41.66 22.39 -0.37
C GLU A 90 42.44 22.78 0.89
N LEU A 91 42.51 24.06 1.21
CA LEU A 91 43.24 24.64 2.35
C LEU A 91 42.35 24.99 3.56
N ASP A 92 41.04 25.01 3.39
CA ASP A 92 40.12 25.45 4.44
C ASP A 92 39.62 24.25 5.28
N SER A 93 39.89 24.32 6.59
CA SER A 93 39.51 23.27 7.54
C SER A 93 38.36 23.63 8.49
N THR A 94 37.92 24.90 8.51
CA THR A 94 36.83 25.33 9.41
C THR A 94 35.91 26.35 8.75
N PHE A 95 34.58 26.09 8.81
CA PHE A 95 33.55 26.92 8.18
C PHE A 95 32.55 27.46 9.22
N ILE A 96 32.05 28.66 8.99
CA ILE A 96 30.95 29.25 9.76
C ILE A 96 29.85 29.62 8.79
N PHE A 97 28.68 28.95 8.89
CA PHE A 97 27.47 29.26 8.15
C PHE A 97 26.56 30.14 9.02
N ILE A 98 25.97 31.18 8.45
CA ILE A 98 25.00 32.03 9.14
C ILE A 98 23.68 31.97 8.38
N LEU A 99 22.74 31.17 8.88
CA LEU A 99 21.43 31.08 8.34
C LEU A 99 20.55 32.22 8.81
N LYS A 100 19.89 32.91 7.89
CA LYS A 100 18.98 34.01 8.17
C LYS A 100 17.54 33.49 8.16
N GLU A 101 16.76 33.91 9.17
CA GLU A 101 15.33 33.59 9.18
C GLU A 101 14.66 34.10 7.90
N GLN A 102 13.96 33.25 7.22
CA GLN A 102 13.28 33.60 5.99
C GLN A 102 11.95 34.28 6.34
N ASN A 103 11.94 35.61 6.29
CA ASN A 103 10.76 36.43 6.59
C ASN A 103 9.62 36.27 5.56
N GLU A 104 9.86 35.58 4.47
CA GLU A 104 8.85 35.05 3.57
C GLU A 104 8.99 33.54 3.56
N LEU A 105 7.98 32.83 4.08
CA LEU A 105 7.75 31.41 3.79
C LEU A 105 7.42 31.26 2.29
N GLY A 106 8.35 31.59 1.44
CA GLY A 106 8.44 30.98 0.14
C GLY A 106 8.55 29.50 0.41
N THR A 107 7.51 28.76 0.10
CA THR A 107 7.45 27.31 0.19
C THR A 107 8.80 26.81 -0.30
N ALA A 108 9.68 26.33 0.59
CA ALA A 108 10.84 25.56 0.21
C ALA A 108 10.27 24.28 -0.42
N ILE A 109 9.87 24.41 -1.67
CA ILE A 109 9.63 23.27 -2.52
C ILE A 109 11.03 22.73 -2.74
N VAL A 110 11.43 21.82 -1.85
CA VAL A 110 12.47 20.88 -2.17
C VAL A 110 11.97 20.24 -3.45
N LEU A 111 12.52 20.69 -4.58
CA LEU A 111 12.46 19.99 -5.85
C LEU A 111 13.34 18.74 -5.70
N ALA A 112 13.02 17.90 -4.71
CA ALA A 112 13.43 16.53 -4.72
C ALA A 112 12.93 16.02 -6.08
N LYS A 113 13.83 15.61 -6.93
CA LYS A 113 13.56 14.95 -8.20
C LYS A 113 12.48 13.93 -7.90
N ARG A 114 11.22 14.21 -8.29
CA ARG A 114 10.05 13.39 -7.88
C ARG A 114 10.39 11.96 -8.26
N ILE A 115 10.60 11.13 -7.24
CA ILE A 115 10.93 9.71 -7.44
C ILE A 115 9.70 9.12 -8.11
N THR A 116 9.85 8.68 -9.35
CA THR A 116 8.75 8.02 -10.06
C THR A 116 8.48 6.66 -9.42
N TYR A 117 9.56 5.94 -9.07
CA TYR A 117 9.54 4.64 -8.40
C TYR A 117 10.91 4.39 -7.77
N GLY A 118 10.96 3.87 -6.56
CA GLY A 118 12.21 3.47 -5.91
C GLY A 118 12.07 3.23 -4.41
N LEU A 119 13.04 2.53 -3.84
CA LEU A 119 13.14 2.38 -2.40
C LEU A 119 13.54 3.71 -1.75
N SER A 120 12.90 4.05 -0.64
CA SER A 120 13.23 5.23 0.14
C SER A 120 14.66 5.14 0.68
N LYS A 121 15.52 6.08 0.29
CA LYS A 121 16.88 6.17 0.82
C LYS A 121 16.91 6.66 2.27
N LEU A 122 15.89 7.37 2.72
CA LEU A 122 15.79 7.93 4.07
C LEU A 122 15.22 6.95 5.08
N SER A 123 14.22 6.15 4.68
CA SER A 123 13.55 5.23 5.59
C SER A 123 14.46 4.07 6.04
N PRO A 124 14.50 3.74 7.34
CA PRO A 124 15.10 2.50 7.82
C PRO A 124 14.24 1.26 7.50
N ARG A 125 12.96 1.47 7.17
CA ARG A 125 12.02 0.44 6.72
C ARG A 125 12.19 0.18 5.23
N THR A 126 11.85 -1.03 4.76
CA THR A 126 11.81 -1.34 3.33
C THR A 126 10.58 -0.69 2.71
N THR A 127 10.70 0.61 2.42
CA THR A 127 9.60 1.45 1.91
C THR A 127 9.84 1.79 0.44
N LEU A 128 8.91 1.35 -0.40
CA LEU A 128 8.84 1.66 -1.82
C LEU A 128 8.00 2.92 -2.01
N LEU A 129 8.49 3.87 -2.77
CA LEU A 129 7.78 5.09 -3.15
C LEU A 129 7.31 4.97 -4.59
N LEU A 130 6.01 5.19 -4.83
CA LEU A 130 5.40 5.29 -6.13
C LEU A 130 4.86 6.71 -6.30
N GLY A 131 5.36 7.45 -7.26
CA GLY A 131 4.82 8.75 -7.63
C GLY A 131 3.72 8.62 -8.68
N GLU A 132 2.96 9.70 -8.89
CA GLU A 132 1.85 9.79 -9.84
C GLU A 132 2.15 9.18 -11.22
N ARG A 133 3.37 9.38 -11.75
CA ARG A 133 3.78 8.85 -13.06
C ARG A 133 3.85 7.33 -13.13
N GLU A 134 4.04 6.64 -12.01
CA GLU A 134 4.14 5.18 -12.00
C GLU A 134 2.77 4.55 -12.19
N PHE A 135 1.79 5.00 -11.44
CA PHE A 135 0.44 4.44 -11.56
C PHE A 135 -0.34 4.98 -12.77
N GLN A 136 0.13 6.03 -13.43
CA GLN A 136 -0.39 6.49 -14.73
C GLN A 136 0.13 5.68 -15.94
N LYS A 137 1.02 4.69 -15.75
CA LYS A 137 1.52 3.80 -16.82
C LYS A 137 0.51 2.73 -17.25
N ALA A 138 -0.60 2.58 -16.55
CA ALA A 138 -1.68 1.66 -16.87
C ALA A 138 -3.02 2.39 -16.90
N ALA A 139 -4.07 1.68 -17.31
CA ALA A 139 -5.47 2.13 -17.27
C ALA A 139 -5.99 2.23 -15.83
N CYS A 140 -5.30 3.00 -15.00
CA CYS A 140 -5.57 3.05 -13.58
C CYS A 140 -6.67 4.06 -13.29
N CYS A 141 -7.89 3.59 -13.23
CA CYS A 141 -9.02 4.40 -12.85
C CYS A 141 -9.22 4.42 -11.33
N ASN A 142 -8.85 3.34 -10.66
CA ASN A 142 -8.86 3.23 -9.21
C ASN A 142 -7.54 2.69 -8.67
N LEU A 143 -7.38 2.73 -7.37
CA LEU A 143 -6.10 2.40 -6.74
C LEU A 143 -5.78 0.91 -6.78
N SER A 144 -6.78 0.01 -6.75
CA SER A 144 -6.53 -1.43 -6.86
C SER A 144 -5.90 -1.80 -8.21
N GLU A 145 -6.36 -1.20 -9.30
CA GLU A 145 -5.78 -1.36 -10.65
C GLU A 145 -4.37 -0.78 -10.76
N SER A 146 -4.10 0.32 -10.05
CA SER A 146 -2.79 0.99 -10.07
C SER A 146 -1.63 0.11 -9.62
N PHE A 147 -1.90 -0.88 -8.77
CA PHE A 147 -0.87 -1.80 -8.28
C PHE A 147 -0.47 -2.91 -9.25
N GLU A 148 -1.20 -3.13 -10.35
CA GLU A 148 -0.88 -4.17 -11.35
C GLU A 148 0.52 -3.99 -11.96
N ASN A 149 1.00 -2.75 -12.05
CA ASN A 149 2.34 -2.42 -12.54
C ASN A 149 3.43 -2.48 -11.47
N SER A 150 3.10 -2.87 -10.23
CA SER A 150 4.05 -3.01 -9.15
C SER A 150 4.45 -4.47 -8.94
N PRO A 151 5.73 -4.80 -8.91
CA PRO A 151 6.16 -6.16 -8.54
C PRO A 151 5.98 -6.47 -7.05
N ALA A 152 5.76 -5.45 -6.20
CA ALA A 152 5.65 -5.60 -4.75
C ALA A 152 4.27 -6.04 -4.26
N ILE A 153 3.23 -5.81 -5.06
CA ILE A 153 1.83 -6.12 -4.74
C ILE A 153 1.24 -6.97 -5.85
N ASP A 154 0.48 -7.98 -5.48
CA ASP A 154 -0.35 -8.73 -6.43
C ASP A 154 -1.75 -8.13 -6.46
N VAL A 155 -2.33 -8.15 -7.64
CA VAL A 155 -3.74 -7.84 -7.86
C VAL A 155 -4.38 -9.04 -8.53
N SER A 156 -5.49 -9.50 -8.00
CA SER A 156 -6.26 -10.62 -8.55
C SER A 156 -7.75 -10.37 -8.40
N PHE A 157 -8.54 -10.93 -9.30
CA PHE A 157 -9.98 -10.96 -9.12
C PHE A 157 -10.34 -11.86 -7.94
N SER A 158 -11.34 -11.47 -7.19
CA SER A 158 -11.85 -12.22 -6.05
C SER A 158 -12.97 -13.18 -6.44
N ASP A 159 -13.81 -12.78 -7.40
CA ASP A 159 -14.88 -13.59 -7.96
C ASP A 159 -15.13 -13.21 -9.43
N ALA A 160 -15.82 -14.09 -10.12
CA ALA A 160 -16.06 -13.96 -11.56
C ALA A 160 -17.31 -13.14 -11.92
N VAL A 161 -18.17 -12.80 -10.97
CA VAL A 161 -19.43 -12.09 -11.23
C VAL A 161 -19.30 -10.62 -10.92
N THR A 162 -18.80 -10.24 -9.71
CA THR A 162 -18.61 -8.82 -9.37
C THR A 162 -17.34 -8.24 -9.99
N GLY A 163 -16.39 -9.09 -10.39
CA GLY A 163 -15.12 -8.64 -10.98
C GLY A 163 -14.26 -7.76 -10.05
N THR A 164 -14.49 -7.87 -8.75
CA THR A 164 -13.77 -7.08 -7.75
C THR A 164 -12.31 -7.51 -7.67
N LYS A 165 -11.39 -6.53 -7.71
CA LYS A 165 -9.95 -6.76 -7.60
C LYS A 165 -9.47 -6.57 -6.17
N GLN A 166 -8.75 -7.57 -5.66
CA GLN A 166 -8.13 -7.56 -4.34
C GLN A 166 -6.60 -7.54 -4.47
N ILE A 167 -5.95 -6.91 -3.50
CA ILE A 167 -4.49 -6.92 -3.43
C ILE A 167 -3.99 -8.04 -2.51
N LYS A 168 -2.76 -8.49 -2.76
CA LYS A 168 -2.00 -9.37 -1.85
C LYS A 168 -0.59 -8.80 -1.66
N MET A 169 -0.09 -8.84 -0.44
CA MET A 169 1.26 -8.40 -0.11
C MET A 169 2.00 -9.47 0.70
N LEU A 170 3.24 -9.79 0.31
CA LEU A 170 4.05 -10.87 0.91
C LEU A 170 3.37 -12.26 0.92
N GLY A 171 2.46 -12.50 -0.03
CA GLY A 171 1.67 -13.74 -0.11
C GLY A 171 0.45 -13.79 0.82
N LEU A 172 0.11 -12.69 1.46
CA LEU A 172 -1.05 -12.55 2.35
C LEU A 172 -2.10 -11.63 1.72
N ASP A 173 -3.36 -11.86 2.06
CA ASP A 173 -4.48 -11.07 1.58
C ASP A 173 -4.38 -9.61 2.03
N GLY A 174 -4.98 -8.69 1.26
CA GLY A 174 -4.83 -7.25 1.43
C GLY A 174 -5.24 -6.72 2.80
N PHE A 175 -6.19 -7.37 3.45
CA PHE A 175 -6.65 -6.99 4.78
C PHE A 175 -5.64 -7.23 5.92
N TYR A 176 -4.53 -7.96 5.64
CA TYR A 176 -3.37 -8.05 6.54
C TYR A 176 -2.39 -6.89 6.37
N THR A 177 -2.64 -6.00 5.43
CA THR A 177 -1.87 -4.78 5.20
C THR A 177 -2.63 -3.59 5.77
N LEU A 178 -1.98 -2.81 6.62
CA LEU A 178 -2.55 -1.56 7.11
C LEU A 178 -2.60 -0.53 5.97
N ILE A 179 -3.79 -0.26 5.46
CA ILE A 179 -3.99 0.71 4.38
C ILE A 179 -4.47 2.01 4.99
N GLY A 180 -3.62 3.03 4.89
CA GLY A 180 -3.88 4.35 5.41
C GLY A 180 -3.93 5.41 4.32
N ARG A 181 -4.69 6.46 4.60
CA ARG A 181 -4.70 7.70 3.85
C ARG A 181 -4.12 8.79 4.73
N GLU A 182 -3.06 9.45 4.26
CA GLU A 182 -2.35 10.46 5.05
C GLU A 182 -1.89 9.94 6.43
N TYR A 183 -1.44 8.67 6.49
CA TYR A 183 -1.04 7.93 7.70
C TYR A 183 -2.16 7.60 8.69
N MET A 184 -3.42 7.81 8.34
CA MET A 184 -4.56 7.39 9.15
C MET A 184 -5.19 6.13 8.57
N PRO A 185 -5.52 5.11 9.37
CA PRO A 185 -6.21 3.92 8.90
C PRO A 185 -7.52 4.30 8.18
N SER A 186 -7.74 3.78 6.97
CA SER A 186 -8.90 4.18 6.14
C SER A 186 -9.64 3.01 5.49
N VAL A 187 -8.95 1.97 5.03
CA VAL A 187 -9.57 0.80 4.39
C VAL A 187 -9.67 -0.30 5.43
N ARG A 188 -10.76 -0.30 6.20
CA ARG A 188 -10.99 -1.20 7.33
C ARG A 188 -12.45 -1.63 7.39
N THR A 189 -12.77 -2.55 8.26
CA THR A 189 -14.12 -3.07 8.56
C THR A 189 -14.88 -3.43 7.29
N ILE A 190 -16.08 -2.93 7.07
CA ILE A 190 -16.89 -3.22 5.87
C ILE A 190 -16.29 -2.65 4.58
N ASN A 191 -15.42 -1.64 4.68
CA ASN A 191 -14.70 -1.07 3.55
C ASN A 191 -13.46 -1.89 3.13
N SER A 192 -13.11 -2.96 3.85
CA SER A 192 -11.89 -3.73 3.57
C SER A 192 -11.91 -4.43 2.21
N TYR A 193 -13.08 -4.75 1.67
CA TYR A 193 -13.23 -5.44 0.40
C TYR A 193 -13.20 -4.49 -0.80
N TYR A 194 -13.98 -3.42 -0.80
CA TYR A 194 -14.09 -2.48 -1.93
C TYR A 194 -13.27 -1.20 -1.76
N GLY A 195 -12.76 -0.89 -0.57
CA GLY A 195 -12.24 0.43 -0.23
C GLY A 195 -11.09 0.93 -1.10
N LEU A 196 -10.23 0.04 -1.62
CA LEU A 196 -9.19 0.44 -2.58
C LEU A 196 -9.77 0.81 -3.95
N SER A 197 -10.81 0.13 -4.40
CA SER A 197 -11.50 0.43 -5.66
C SER A 197 -12.21 1.79 -5.60
N HIS A 198 -12.54 2.23 -4.40
CA HIS A 198 -13.19 3.51 -4.17
C HIS A 198 -12.23 4.72 -4.13
N ILE A 199 -10.92 4.52 -4.27
CA ILE A 199 -9.95 5.63 -4.28
C ILE A 199 -9.56 5.94 -5.73
N PRO A 200 -9.96 7.12 -6.27
CA PRO A 200 -9.59 7.52 -7.62
C PRO A 200 -8.08 7.73 -7.74
N ALA A 201 -7.44 7.09 -8.71
CA ALA A 201 -6.00 7.22 -8.94
C ALA A 201 -5.61 8.67 -9.32
N ALA A 202 -6.50 9.41 -9.98
CA ALA A 202 -6.29 10.80 -10.36
C ALA A 202 -6.14 11.76 -9.16
N TRP A 203 -6.66 11.37 -7.97
CA TRP A 203 -6.58 12.17 -6.74
C TRP A 203 -5.30 11.92 -5.93
N VAL A 204 -4.54 10.89 -6.28
CA VAL A 204 -3.34 10.44 -5.55
C VAL A 204 -2.10 11.16 -6.06
N ASP A 205 -1.30 11.71 -5.15
CA ASP A 205 0.01 12.31 -5.45
C ASP A 205 1.14 11.29 -5.34
N ALA A 206 1.12 10.47 -4.29
CA ALA A 206 2.10 9.42 -4.05
C ALA A 206 1.55 8.26 -3.21
N ILE A 207 2.18 7.11 -3.34
CA ILE A 207 1.90 5.93 -2.54
C ILE A 207 3.21 5.45 -1.92
N GLN A 208 3.16 5.13 -0.63
CA GLN A 208 4.27 4.54 0.10
C GLN A 208 3.90 3.12 0.51
N ILE A 209 4.68 2.13 0.07
CA ILE A 209 4.48 0.72 0.39
C ILE A 209 5.62 0.27 1.28
N THR A 210 5.35 0.04 2.55
CA THR A 210 6.30 -0.51 3.51
C THR A 210 6.05 -2.00 3.67
N LYS A 211 7.03 -2.81 3.30
CA LYS A 211 6.99 -4.27 3.45
C LYS A 211 7.35 -4.67 4.88
N GLY A 212 6.66 -5.68 5.40
CA GLY A 212 6.89 -6.21 6.74
C GLY A 212 6.29 -5.35 7.85
N ALA A 213 6.83 -5.44 9.05
CA ALA A 213 6.35 -4.65 10.19
C ALA A 213 6.46 -3.15 9.89
N GLY A 214 5.36 -2.41 10.07
CA GLY A 214 5.34 -0.95 9.88
C GLY A 214 5.81 -0.18 11.11
N SER A 215 5.51 1.13 11.18
CA SER A 215 5.72 1.93 12.38
C SER A 215 4.67 1.62 13.46
N VAL A 216 5.06 1.64 14.73
CA VAL A 216 4.12 1.54 15.87
C VAL A 216 3.23 2.79 15.98
N VAL A 217 3.65 3.91 15.42
CA VAL A 217 2.93 5.19 15.43
C VAL A 217 1.60 5.09 14.68
N ASN A 218 1.55 4.31 13.59
CA ASN A 218 0.38 4.22 12.71
C ASN A 218 -0.65 3.15 13.12
N GLY A 219 -0.42 2.46 14.23
CA GLY A 219 -1.33 1.43 14.74
C GLY A 219 -0.72 0.03 14.83
N TYR A 220 -1.49 -0.90 15.36
CA TYR A 220 -1.08 -2.28 15.64
C TYR A 220 -1.38 -3.27 14.50
N GLU A 221 -2.20 -2.90 13.52
CA GLU A 221 -2.79 -3.82 12.52
C GLU A 221 -1.87 -4.19 11.35
N SER A 222 -0.64 -3.68 11.30
CA SER A 222 0.32 -4.00 10.22
C SER A 222 0.92 -5.39 10.42
N ILE A 223 0.42 -6.40 9.70
CA ILE A 223 0.95 -7.78 9.68
C ILE A 223 1.85 -7.98 8.45
N ALA A 224 1.32 -7.80 7.24
CA ALA A 224 2.09 -7.92 5.99
C ALA A 224 2.86 -6.64 5.65
N GLY A 225 2.35 -5.49 6.07
CA GLY A 225 2.97 -4.19 5.82
C GLY A 225 2.01 -3.03 5.95
N GLN A 226 2.46 -1.88 5.44
CA GLN A 226 1.66 -0.64 5.40
C GLN A 226 1.66 -0.06 4.00
N ILE A 227 0.49 0.41 3.57
CA ILE A 227 0.33 1.23 2.37
C ILE A 227 -0.19 2.59 2.83
N ASN A 228 0.55 3.66 2.58
CA ASN A 228 0.09 5.01 2.82
C ASN A 228 -0.19 5.73 1.50
N ILE A 229 -1.37 6.32 1.39
CA ILE A 229 -1.86 7.03 0.21
C ILE A 229 -1.83 8.51 0.51
N GLU A 230 -1.01 9.25 -0.21
CA GLU A 230 -0.93 10.71 -0.16
C GLU A 230 -1.82 11.30 -1.25
N LEU A 231 -2.77 12.14 -0.85
CA LEU A 231 -3.66 12.82 -1.80
C LEU A 231 -3.03 14.14 -2.30
N LYS A 232 -3.44 14.59 -3.47
CA LYS A 232 -3.06 15.89 -4.03
C LYS A 232 -3.43 17.02 -3.05
N LYS A 233 -2.48 17.94 -2.83
CA LYS A 233 -2.59 19.01 -1.83
C LYS A 233 -3.07 20.32 -2.47
N PRO A 234 -3.91 21.13 -1.79
CA PRO A 234 -4.36 22.43 -2.30
C PRO A 234 -3.26 23.41 -2.64
N PHE A 235 -2.18 23.46 -1.85
CA PHE A 235 -0.99 24.28 -2.15
C PHE A 235 -0.07 23.72 -3.23
N GLY A 236 -0.51 22.65 -3.94
CA GLY A 236 0.23 22.11 -5.08
C GLY A 236 0.28 23.05 -6.28
N LYS A 237 1.23 22.79 -7.18
CA LYS A 237 1.35 23.56 -8.45
C LYS A 237 0.16 23.36 -9.39
N GLU A 238 -0.55 22.26 -9.29
CA GLU A 238 -1.70 21.91 -10.12
C GLU A 238 -2.95 22.57 -9.57
N LYS A 239 -3.54 23.49 -10.33
CA LYS A 239 -4.72 24.25 -9.92
C LYS A 239 -6.03 23.72 -10.53
N PHE A 240 -5.91 22.93 -11.60
CA PHE A 240 -7.02 22.29 -12.27
C PHE A 240 -6.56 20.98 -12.89
N LEU A 241 -7.36 19.95 -12.75
CA LEU A 241 -7.25 18.66 -13.43
C LEU A 241 -8.63 18.25 -13.94
N LEU A 242 -8.70 17.85 -15.20
CA LEU A 242 -9.79 17.08 -15.76
C LEU A 242 -9.18 15.83 -16.40
N ASP A 243 -9.52 14.66 -15.88
CA ASP A 243 -9.12 13.35 -16.44
C ASP A 243 -10.38 12.65 -16.94
N GLN A 244 -10.42 12.34 -18.23
CA GLN A 244 -11.50 11.62 -18.85
C GLN A 244 -10.97 10.28 -19.35
N PHE A 245 -11.58 9.21 -18.89
CA PHE A 245 -11.28 7.83 -19.31
C PHE A 245 -12.49 7.21 -20.00
N VAL A 246 -12.22 6.44 -21.05
CA VAL A 246 -13.19 5.58 -21.72
C VAL A 246 -12.53 4.23 -21.96
N GLY A 247 -13.17 3.15 -21.55
CA GLY A 247 -12.63 1.80 -21.65
C GLY A 247 -13.60 0.79 -22.27
N GLY A 248 -13.07 -0.37 -22.56
CA GLY A 248 -13.85 -1.50 -23.05
C GLY A 248 -14.99 -1.86 -22.09
N GLY A 249 -16.08 -2.43 -22.64
CA GLY A 249 -17.27 -2.73 -21.85
C GLY A 249 -18.11 -1.51 -21.50
N GLY A 250 -17.89 -0.34 -22.14
CA GLY A 250 -18.67 0.88 -21.93
C GLY A 250 -18.36 1.61 -20.62
N ARG A 251 -17.20 1.39 -20.04
CA ARG A 251 -16.72 2.12 -18.85
C ARG A 251 -16.34 3.53 -19.22
N THR A 252 -16.89 4.52 -18.52
CA THR A 252 -16.58 5.94 -18.67
C THR A 252 -16.35 6.53 -17.29
N GLU A 253 -15.28 7.31 -17.12
CA GLU A 253 -14.96 7.94 -15.85
C GLU A 253 -14.44 9.35 -16.07
N THR A 254 -14.91 10.26 -15.24
CA THR A 254 -14.54 11.67 -15.25
C THR A 254 -14.05 12.05 -13.87
N ASP A 255 -12.80 12.47 -13.76
CA ASP A 255 -12.22 13.01 -12.54
C ASP A 255 -11.94 14.50 -12.71
N LEU A 256 -12.41 15.31 -11.74
CA LEU A 256 -12.22 16.76 -11.70
C LEU A 256 -11.48 17.13 -10.42
N MET A 257 -10.51 18.02 -10.51
CA MET A 257 -9.94 18.74 -9.38
C MET A 257 -9.88 20.23 -9.69
N TYR A 258 -10.38 21.03 -8.79
CA TYR A 258 -10.29 22.49 -8.84
C TYR A 258 -9.70 23.01 -7.53
N VAL A 259 -8.65 23.82 -7.61
CA VAL A 259 -7.96 24.42 -6.47
C VAL A 259 -8.14 25.92 -6.45
N LYS A 260 -8.48 26.46 -5.29
CA LYS A 260 -8.59 27.90 -5.05
C LYS A 260 -7.70 28.28 -3.87
N ASP A 261 -6.75 29.16 -4.12
CA ASP A 261 -6.03 29.85 -3.05
C ASP A 261 -6.96 30.95 -2.49
N ILE A 262 -7.31 30.84 -1.21
CA ILE A 262 -8.15 31.85 -0.53
C ILE A 262 -7.27 33.05 -0.18
N ASN A 263 -6.07 32.75 0.34
CA ASN A 263 -5.00 33.70 0.58
C ASN A 263 -3.65 32.95 0.63
N LYS A 264 -2.56 33.64 0.94
CA LYS A 264 -1.23 33.02 1.01
C LYS A 264 -1.10 31.89 2.05
N HIS A 265 -1.99 31.84 3.04
CA HIS A 265 -1.96 30.88 4.16
C HIS A 265 -3.04 29.81 4.10
N VAL A 266 -4.06 29.97 3.27
CA VAL A 266 -5.22 29.09 3.21
C VAL A 266 -5.57 28.78 1.76
N ALA A 267 -5.65 27.49 1.43
CA ALA A 267 -6.11 27.02 0.13
C ALA A 267 -7.13 25.88 0.29
N THR A 268 -8.01 25.76 -0.69
CA THR A 268 -9.00 24.70 -0.75
C THR A 268 -8.98 24.02 -2.11
N SER A 269 -9.39 22.77 -2.16
CA SER A 269 -9.62 22.04 -3.40
C SER A 269 -10.94 21.26 -3.34
N LEU A 270 -11.64 21.27 -4.46
CA LEU A 270 -12.79 20.42 -4.73
C LEU A 270 -12.34 19.32 -5.68
N LEU A 271 -12.53 18.07 -5.28
CA LEU A 271 -12.29 16.88 -6.10
C LEU A 271 -13.64 16.20 -6.32
N ALA A 272 -13.94 15.85 -7.55
CA ALA A 272 -15.18 15.16 -7.91
C ALA A 272 -14.87 14.04 -8.91
N ARG A 273 -15.60 12.93 -8.80
CA ARG A 273 -15.53 11.80 -9.72
C ARG A 273 -16.93 11.33 -10.05
N TYR A 274 -17.13 10.99 -11.30
CA TYR A 274 -18.29 10.24 -11.78
C TYR A 274 -17.80 9.08 -12.67
N GLY A 275 -18.22 7.88 -12.34
CA GLY A 275 -17.96 6.66 -13.09
C GLY A 275 -19.27 6.03 -13.54
N TYR A 276 -19.30 5.51 -14.77
CA TYR A 276 -20.46 4.84 -15.33
C TYR A 276 -20.06 3.66 -16.22
N ARG A 277 -20.76 2.55 -16.09
CA ARG A 277 -20.72 1.42 -17.02
C ARG A 277 -22.14 0.91 -17.21
N GLY A 278 -22.65 0.98 -18.46
CA GLY A 278 -24.05 0.65 -18.78
C GLY A 278 -24.21 -0.34 -19.92
N ILE A 279 -23.14 -1.00 -20.40
CA ILE A 279 -23.21 -1.94 -21.51
C ILE A 279 -23.09 -3.36 -20.96
N GLN A 280 -24.13 -4.16 -21.22
CA GLN A 280 -24.14 -5.61 -20.94
C GLN A 280 -23.23 -6.33 -21.94
N ASN A 281 -22.27 -7.10 -21.46
CA ASN A 281 -21.38 -7.92 -22.26
C ASN A 281 -21.27 -9.31 -21.64
N ASP A 282 -21.43 -10.32 -22.46
CA ASP A 282 -21.17 -11.73 -22.16
C ASP A 282 -20.40 -12.30 -23.37
N ARG A 283 -19.07 -12.19 -23.35
CA ARG A 283 -18.19 -12.59 -24.45
C ARG A 283 -17.85 -14.07 -24.44
N ASN A 284 -17.80 -14.66 -23.25
CA ASN A 284 -17.49 -16.08 -23.03
C ASN A 284 -18.76 -16.96 -23.21
N LYS A 285 -19.94 -16.34 -23.26
CA LYS A 285 -21.24 -16.97 -23.44
C LYS A 285 -21.61 -17.97 -22.33
N ASP A 286 -21.22 -17.64 -21.10
CA ASP A 286 -21.62 -18.45 -19.94
C ASP A 286 -22.95 -18.01 -19.33
N GLY A 287 -23.58 -16.98 -19.91
CA GLY A 287 -24.86 -16.42 -19.49
C GLY A 287 -24.73 -15.34 -18.43
N PHE A 288 -23.52 -15.06 -17.91
CA PHE A 288 -23.23 -13.98 -16.96
C PHE A 288 -22.59 -12.78 -17.62
N LEU A 289 -22.77 -11.60 -17.05
CA LEU A 289 -22.03 -10.41 -17.49
C LEU A 289 -20.55 -10.58 -17.19
N ASP A 290 -19.68 -10.33 -18.17
CA ASP A 290 -18.22 -10.28 -17.99
C ASP A 290 -17.79 -9.24 -16.95
N MET A 291 -18.58 -8.17 -16.82
CA MET A 291 -18.34 -7.04 -15.93
C MET A 291 -19.65 -6.46 -15.39
N PRO A 292 -19.73 -6.04 -14.13
CA PRO A 292 -20.92 -5.42 -13.57
C PRO A 292 -21.25 -4.10 -14.29
N LEU A 293 -22.51 -3.78 -14.41
CA LEU A 293 -22.98 -2.41 -14.63
C LEU A 293 -22.69 -1.60 -13.38
N SER A 294 -22.37 -0.33 -13.50
CA SER A 294 -22.04 0.47 -12.31
C SER A 294 -22.28 1.95 -12.48
N LYS A 295 -22.61 2.61 -11.36
CA LYS A 295 -22.63 4.05 -11.18
C LYS A 295 -21.83 4.37 -9.92
N ASP A 296 -20.80 5.18 -10.06
CA ASP A 296 -19.91 5.61 -8.98
C ASP A 296 -19.89 7.14 -8.94
N PHE A 297 -20.20 7.71 -7.79
CA PHE A 297 -20.10 9.15 -7.58
C PHE A 297 -19.33 9.43 -6.30
N LYS A 298 -18.34 10.32 -6.40
CA LYS A 298 -17.54 10.73 -5.27
C LYS A 298 -17.24 12.22 -5.33
N VAL A 299 -17.33 12.88 -4.18
CA VAL A 299 -16.94 14.28 -4.01
C VAL A 299 -16.12 14.43 -2.72
N MET A 300 -15.11 15.27 -2.77
CA MET A 300 -14.27 15.61 -1.63
C MET A 300 -13.97 17.11 -1.65
N ASN A 301 -14.16 17.78 -0.53
CA ASN A 301 -13.64 19.12 -0.31
C ASN A 301 -12.49 19.06 0.68
N ARG A 302 -11.33 19.58 0.29
CA ARG A 302 -10.08 19.51 1.05
C ARG A 302 -9.57 20.92 1.32
N TRP A 303 -9.16 21.18 2.55
CA TRP A 303 -8.59 22.42 3.04
C TRP A 303 -7.17 22.20 3.54
N GLN A 304 -6.32 23.17 3.30
CA GLN A 304 -4.98 23.22 3.85
C GLN A 304 -4.66 24.63 4.31
N PHE A 305 -4.03 24.75 5.46
CA PHE A 305 -3.61 26.02 6.00
C PHE A 305 -2.28 25.91 6.72
N TYR A 306 -1.57 27.03 6.82
CA TYR A 306 -0.38 27.19 7.63
C TYR A 306 -0.31 28.63 8.18
N THR A 307 0.41 28.81 9.27
CA THR A 307 0.60 30.12 9.93
C THR A 307 2.08 30.41 10.09
N GLU A 308 2.44 31.68 10.18
CA GLU A 308 3.82 32.10 10.46
C GLU A 308 4.32 31.64 11.83
N SER A 309 3.41 31.30 12.75
CA SER A 309 3.77 30.73 14.06
C SER A 309 4.14 29.24 14.01
N GLY A 310 4.17 28.61 12.83
CA GLY A 310 4.47 27.18 12.65
C GLY A 310 3.30 26.24 12.97
N PHE A 311 2.07 26.74 12.96
CA PHE A 311 0.87 25.92 13.04
C PHE A 311 0.38 25.62 11.62
N GLU A 312 0.18 24.35 11.30
CA GLU A 312 -0.29 23.91 9.99
C GLU A 312 -1.39 22.84 10.12
N GLY A 313 -2.19 22.72 9.09
CA GLY A 313 -3.21 21.70 9.10
C GLY A 313 -3.79 21.40 7.73
N THR A 314 -4.40 20.23 7.67
CA THR A 314 -5.18 19.77 6.52
C THR A 314 -6.45 19.12 7.04
N ALA A 315 -7.57 19.43 6.42
CA ALA A 315 -8.86 18.80 6.71
C ALA A 315 -9.58 18.46 5.41
N ASN A 316 -10.38 17.41 5.40
CA ASN A 316 -11.31 17.13 4.30
C ASN A 316 -12.58 16.46 4.78
N VAL A 317 -13.61 16.63 3.98
CA VAL A 317 -14.87 15.87 4.05
C VAL A 317 -15.13 15.28 2.66
N SER A 318 -15.53 14.02 2.60
CA SER A 318 -15.90 13.35 1.36
C SER A 318 -17.18 12.54 1.50
N PHE A 319 -17.89 12.46 0.40
CA PHE A 319 -19.05 11.61 0.21
C PHE A 319 -18.82 10.71 -1.00
N HIS A 320 -19.22 9.46 -0.89
CA HIS A 320 -19.13 8.46 -1.95
C HIS A 320 -20.40 7.62 -1.97
N THR A 321 -20.91 7.34 -3.16
CA THR A 321 -21.94 6.32 -3.40
C THR A 321 -21.57 5.50 -4.61
N ASN A 322 -21.83 4.20 -4.53
CA ASN A 322 -21.57 3.25 -5.61
C ASN A 322 -22.71 2.25 -5.70
N GLU A 323 -23.25 2.11 -6.91
CA GLU A 323 -24.27 1.13 -7.29
C GLU A 323 -23.61 0.16 -8.28
N GLN A 324 -23.77 -1.14 -8.09
CA GLN A 324 -23.30 -2.17 -9.01
C GLN A 324 -24.35 -3.24 -9.20
N ASP A 325 -24.60 -3.59 -10.47
CA ASP A 325 -25.48 -4.67 -10.87
C ASP A 325 -24.69 -5.69 -11.68
N ALA A 326 -24.74 -6.95 -11.28
CA ALA A 326 -24.03 -8.05 -11.91
C ALA A 326 -24.91 -9.31 -12.00
N GLY A 327 -24.41 -10.39 -12.59
CA GLY A 327 -25.12 -11.64 -12.66
C GLY A 327 -25.47 -12.07 -14.07
N GLN A 328 -26.49 -12.91 -14.20
CA GLN A 328 -26.92 -13.43 -15.49
C GLN A 328 -27.60 -12.38 -16.37
N THR A 329 -27.37 -12.42 -17.69
CA THR A 329 -28.06 -11.55 -18.65
C THR A 329 -29.58 -11.71 -18.56
N GLN A 330 -30.06 -12.91 -18.27
CA GLN A 330 -31.48 -13.23 -18.06
C GLN A 330 -32.07 -12.43 -16.86
N TYR A 331 -31.30 -12.10 -15.84
CA TYR A 331 -31.78 -11.34 -14.69
C TYR A 331 -32.33 -9.96 -15.10
N TYR A 332 -31.69 -9.31 -16.07
CA TYR A 332 -32.12 -7.99 -16.55
C TYR A 332 -33.41 -8.06 -17.43
N GLU A 333 -33.71 -9.20 -17.98
CA GLU A 333 -34.97 -9.45 -18.75
C GLU A 333 -36.10 -9.88 -17.80
N ASN A 334 -35.78 -10.76 -16.84
CA ASN A 334 -36.73 -11.30 -15.89
C ASN A 334 -36.03 -11.56 -14.52
N PRO A 335 -36.06 -10.59 -13.59
CA PRO A 335 -35.43 -10.71 -12.28
C PRO A 335 -35.94 -11.88 -11.42
N ALA A 336 -37.11 -12.42 -11.71
CA ALA A 336 -37.65 -13.57 -10.99
C ALA A 336 -37.02 -14.90 -11.41
N ALA A 337 -36.50 -14.99 -12.65
CA ALA A 337 -35.95 -16.21 -13.20
C ALA A 337 -34.40 -16.24 -13.23
N GLY A 338 -33.75 -15.10 -13.36
CA GLY A 338 -32.30 -15.00 -13.43
C GLY A 338 -31.64 -14.83 -12.04
N TYR A 339 -30.36 -15.12 -11.98
CA TYR A 339 -29.49 -14.81 -10.82
C TYR A 339 -28.84 -13.46 -11.01
N GLY A 340 -29.10 -12.53 -10.10
CA GLY A 340 -28.52 -11.20 -10.06
C GLY A 340 -27.72 -10.95 -8.80
N ILE A 341 -26.86 -9.94 -8.86
CA ILE A 341 -26.16 -9.36 -7.70
C ILE A 341 -26.35 -7.85 -7.79
N GLU A 342 -26.96 -7.27 -6.77
CA GLU A 342 -27.12 -5.83 -6.63
C GLU A 342 -26.33 -5.37 -5.41
N ILE A 343 -25.48 -4.35 -5.56
CA ILE A 343 -24.63 -3.83 -4.50
C ILE A 343 -24.77 -2.32 -4.42
N ASP A 344 -25.25 -1.85 -3.29
CA ASP A 344 -25.34 -0.44 -2.95
C ASP A 344 -24.44 -0.11 -1.78
N SER A 345 -23.61 0.92 -1.91
CA SER A 345 -22.77 1.40 -0.83
C SER A 345 -22.74 2.92 -0.73
N LYS A 346 -22.71 3.41 0.50
CA LYS A 346 -22.58 4.84 0.84
C LYS A 346 -21.51 5.01 1.89
N VAL A 347 -20.61 5.99 1.69
CA VAL A 347 -19.54 6.30 2.60
C VAL A 347 -19.44 7.81 2.81
N ILE A 348 -19.45 8.22 4.07
CA ILE A 348 -19.09 9.57 4.50
C ILE A 348 -17.79 9.48 5.26
N ASP A 349 -16.83 10.28 4.88
CA ASP A 349 -15.51 10.27 5.51
C ASP A 349 -15.04 11.71 5.75
N ALA A 350 -14.49 11.94 6.94
CA ALA A 350 -13.91 13.21 7.31
C ALA A 350 -12.59 12.98 8.04
N PHE A 351 -11.55 13.72 7.68
CA PHE A 351 -10.34 13.70 8.47
C PHE A 351 -9.74 15.09 8.66
N ALA A 352 -8.95 15.23 9.73
CA ALA A 352 -8.12 16.41 9.99
C ALA A 352 -6.74 15.99 10.51
N LYS A 353 -5.73 16.76 10.10
CA LYS A 353 -4.36 16.68 10.63
C LYS A 353 -3.93 18.08 11.03
N LEU A 354 -3.43 18.20 12.24
CA LEU A 354 -2.93 19.47 12.77
C LEU A 354 -1.49 19.27 13.27
N GLY A 355 -0.61 20.20 12.99
CA GLY A 355 0.77 20.18 13.39
C GLY A 355 1.20 21.51 13.98
N LYS A 356 2.09 21.46 14.97
CA LYS A 356 2.69 22.63 15.60
C LYS A 356 4.15 22.38 15.89
N SER A 357 5.04 23.12 15.22
CA SER A 357 6.46 23.19 15.58
C SER A 357 6.64 24.06 16.83
N LEU A 358 7.43 23.60 17.78
CA LEU A 358 7.67 24.32 19.03
C LEU A 358 8.80 25.33 18.86
N LYS A 359 8.49 26.62 19.01
CA LYS A 359 9.51 27.69 18.99
C LYS A 359 10.49 27.49 20.13
N GLY A 360 11.80 27.63 19.87
CA GLY A 360 12.87 27.49 20.86
C GLY A 360 13.16 26.06 21.32
N LYS A 361 12.49 25.06 20.78
CA LYS A 361 12.80 23.64 20.94
C LYS A 361 12.91 23.02 19.54
N GLU A 362 14.07 23.17 18.95
CA GLU A 362 14.39 22.61 17.65
C GLU A 362 14.12 21.10 17.64
N PHE A 363 13.62 20.58 16.53
CA PHE A 363 13.19 19.18 16.36
C PHE A 363 12.06 18.72 17.28
N SER A 364 11.33 19.64 17.91
CA SER A 364 10.16 19.25 18.71
C SER A 364 8.89 19.74 18.06
N SER A 365 7.96 18.82 17.87
CA SER A 365 6.65 19.11 17.31
C SER A 365 5.54 18.33 17.97
N PHE A 366 4.35 18.94 17.99
CA PHE A 366 3.10 18.24 18.29
C PHE A 366 2.31 18.02 17.03
N GLY A 367 1.75 16.83 16.89
CA GLY A 367 0.84 16.47 15.83
C GLY A 367 -0.45 15.87 16.38
N SER A 368 -1.56 16.09 15.70
CA SER A 368 -2.79 15.38 15.98
C SER A 368 -3.48 14.98 14.68
N GLN A 369 -4.09 13.82 14.70
CA GLN A 369 -4.78 13.22 13.56
C GLN A 369 -6.17 12.77 14.02
N TYR A 370 -7.17 13.06 13.21
CA TYR A 370 -8.56 12.72 13.44
C TYR A 370 -9.15 12.13 12.17
N ASN A 371 -9.79 10.99 12.25
CA ASN A 371 -10.55 10.40 11.15
C ASN A 371 -11.89 9.93 11.65
N PHE A 372 -12.93 10.20 10.89
CA PHE A 372 -14.27 9.68 11.08
C PHE A 372 -14.73 9.07 9.77
N ASN A 373 -15.33 7.87 9.84
CA ASN A 373 -15.89 7.19 8.69
C ASN A 373 -17.23 6.56 9.07
N HIS A 374 -18.25 6.86 8.27
CA HIS A 374 -19.56 6.24 8.33
C HIS A 374 -19.79 5.52 7.02
N SER A 375 -20.14 4.24 7.06
CA SER A 375 -20.31 3.41 5.87
C SER A 375 -21.53 2.51 6.01
N GLU A 376 -22.29 2.44 4.93
CA GLU A 376 -23.42 1.53 4.77
C GLU A 376 -23.26 0.72 3.49
N MET A 377 -23.67 -0.54 3.53
CA MET A 377 -23.65 -1.43 2.37
C MET A 377 -24.86 -2.37 2.43
N THR A 378 -25.52 -2.52 1.30
CA THR A 378 -26.53 -3.56 1.07
C THR A 378 -26.17 -4.30 -0.20
N SER A 379 -26.16 -5.62 -0.16
CA SER A 379 -25.94 -6.44 -1.35
C SER A 379 -26.96 -7.58 -1.38
N VAL A 380 -27.55 -7.81 -2.54
CA VAL A 380 -28.55 -8.86 -2.76
C VAL A 380 -27.99 -9.86 -3.77
N TYR A 381 -28.07 -11.15 -3.47
CA TYR A 381 -27.54 -12.24 -4.27
C TYR A 381 -28.64 -13.24 -4.57
N GLY A 382 -29.03 -13.41 -5.84
CA GLY A 382 -30.07 -14.33 -6.26
C GLY A 382 -31.09 -13.69 -7.19
N SER A 383 -32.33 -14.22 -7.19
CA SER A 383 -33.45 -13.66 -7.95
C SER A 383 -34.29 -12.71 -7.08
N SER A 384 -35.24 -12.02 -7.67
CA SER A 384 -36.19 -11.19 -6.90
C SER A 384 -37.08 -12.00 -5.94
N THR A 385 -37.15 -13.32 -6.09
CA THR A 385 -37.99 -14.21 -5.27
C THR A 385 -37.18 -15.11 -4.35
N ILE A 386 -35.96 -15.50 -4.72
CA ILE A 386 -35.08 -16.37 -3.96
C ILE A 386 -33.72 -15.67 -3.88
N ASN A 387 -33.43 -15.03 -2.75
CA ASN A 387 -32.18 -14.31 -2.58
C ASN A 387 -31.65 -14.37 -1.15
N LYS A 388 -30.36 -14.09 -1.03
CA LYS A 388 -29.65 -13.84 0.22
C LYS A 388 -29.22 -12.39 0.24
N THR A 389 -29.43 -11.73 1.35
CA THR A 389 -29.08 -10.30 1.51
C THR A 389 -27.99 -10.14 2.54
N TYR A 390 -26.94 -9.40 2.15
CA TYR A 390 -25.94 -8.88 3.08
C TYR A 390 -26.25 -7.42 3.39
N GLN A 391 -26.34 -7.09 4.66
CA GLN A 391 -26.47 -5.72 5.14
C GLN A 391 -25.35 -5.43 6.13
N ALA A 392 -24.70 -4.31 5.95
CA ALA A 392 -23.61 -3.88 6.83
C ALA A 392 -23.64 -2.40 7.08
N HIS A 393 -23.32 -2.04 8.33
CA HIS A 393 -23.19 -0.68 8.81
C HIS A 393 -21.92 -0.56 9.66
N SER A 394 -21.16 0.51 9.49
CA SER A 394 -19.95 0.75 10.25
C SER A 394 -19.73 2.22 10.55
N ASP A 395 -19.57 2.54 11.84
CA ASP A 395 -19.09 3.83 12.32
C ASP A 395 -17.68 3.67 12.90
N GLN A 396 -16.76 4.50 12.46
CA GLN A 396 -15.36 4.47 12.89
C GLN A 396 -14.91 5.86 13.31
N ALA A 397 -14.16 5.92 14.39
CA ALA A 397 -13.45 7.12 14.80
C ALA A 397 -12.02 6.78 15.17
N TYR A 398 -11.07 7.59 14.72
CA TYR A 398 -9.65 7.44 15.04
C TYR A 398 -9.08 8.78 15.47
N VAL A 399 -8.36 8.77 16.59
CA VAL A 399 -7.61 9.92 17.10
C VAL A 399 -6.18 9.47 17.36
N ASN A 400 -5.20 10.26 16.96
CA ASN A 400 -3.80 10.00 17.23
C ASN A 400 -3.11 11.31 17.61
N LEU A 401 -2.57 11.38 18.80
CA LEU A 401 -1.82 12.51 19.35
C LEU A 401 -0.35 12.14 19.38
N LEU A 402 0.49 12.95 18.78
CA LEU A 402 1.90 12.68 18.59
C LEU A 402 2.75 13.80 19.19
N TYR A 403 3.83 13.42 19.81
CA TYR A 403 4.93 14.31 20.15
C TYR A 403 6.22 13.73 19.59
N GLU A 404 6.97 14.56 18.90
CA GLU A 404 8.29 14.24 18.36
C GLU A 404 9.33 15.12 19.03
N GLY A 405 10.50 14.55 19.32
CA GLY A 405 11.60 15.27 19.93
C GLY A 405 12.93 14.55 19.83
N ILE A 406 13.96 15.18 20.37
CA ILE A 406 15.32 14.62 20.48
C ILE A 406 15.71 14.50 21.95
N LEU A 407 16.61 13.54 22.25
CA LEU A 407 17.23 13.35 23.58
C LEU A 407 18.71 13.74 23.50
N GLY A 408 19.03 14.92 23.99
CA GLY A 408 20.41 15.43 24.05
C GLY A 408 20.93 15.93 22.69
N ASN A 409 20.93 15.09 21.66
CA ASN A 409 21.39 15.47 20.33
C ASN A 409 20.54 14.77 19.22
N SER A 410 20.73 15.17 17.96
CA SER A 410 19.97 14.67 16.82
C SER A 410 20.18 13.18 16.48
N PHE A 411 21.17 12.51 17.12
CA PHE A 411 21.35 11.07 16.99
C PHE A 411 20.28 10.26 17.71
N HIS A 412 19.60 10.87 18.67
CA HIS A 412 18.60 10.26 19.53
C HIS A 412 17.26 10.95 19.33
N GLN A 413 16.48 10.44 18.40
CA GLN A 413 15.14 10.95 18.10
C GLN A 413 14.08 10.02 18.69
N PHE A 414 12.95 10.58 19.10
CA PHE A 414 11.84 9.76 19.56
C PHE A 414 10.51 10.37 19.11
N GLN A 415 9.55 9.48 18.91
CA GLN A 415 8.15 9.81 18.71
C GLN A 415 7.33 9.04 19.75
N THR A 416 6.46 9.75 20.44
CA THR A 416 5.56 9.13 21.42
C THR A 416 4.17 9.71 21.28
N GLY A 417 3.18 9.01 21.77
CA GLY A 417 1.82 9.51 21.65
C GLY A 417 0.78 8.60 22.24
N LEU A 418 -0.46 9.09 22.13
CA LEU A 418 -1.67 8.40 22.52
C LEU A 418 -2.58 8.25 21.31
N SER A 419 -3.24 7.13 21.21
CA SER A 419 -4.24 6.89 20.17
C SER A 419 -5.53 6.35 20.74
N PHE A 420 -6.59 6.56 20.01
CA PHE A 420 -7.90 6.01 20.31
C PHE A 420 -8.56 5.56 19.01
N LEU A 421 -9.03 4.32 18.98
CA LEU A 421 -9.80 3.75 17.88
C LEU A 421 -11.16 3.33 18.41
N TYR A 422 -12.20 3.66 17.68
CA TYR A 422 -13.57 3.23 17.91
C TYR A 422 -14.12 2.62 16.62
N ASP A 423 -14.65 1.41 16.70
CA ASP A 423 -15.36 0.72 15.63
C ASP A 423 -16.71 0.22 16.15
N ASN A 424 -17.80 0.61 15.51
CA ASN A 424 -19.12 0.03 15.70
C ASN A 424 -19.55 -0.59 14.37
N VAL A 425 -19.64 -1.91 14.32
CA VAL A 425 -19.91 -2.68 13.12
C VAL A 425 -21.09 -3.59 13.34
N ARG A 426 -22.06 -3.54 12.44
CA ARG A 426 -23.23 -4.41 12.41
C ARG A 426 -23.30 -5.05 11.04
N GLU A 427 -23.38 -6.36 11.00
CA GLU A 427 -23.45 -7.14 9.77
C GLU A 427 -24.50 -8.22 9.88
N SER A 428 -25.22 -8.46 8.80
CA SER A 428 -26.13 -9.61 8.68
C SER A 428 -26.04 -10.24 7.30
N TYR A 429 -26.06 -11.56 7.23
CA TYR A 429 -26.10 -12.34 6.02
C TYR A 429 -26.73 -13.72 6.28
N ASP A 430 -27.75 -14.09 5.51
CA ASP A 430 -28.34 -15.43 5.47
C ASP A 430 -28.63 -16.04 6.89
N GLY A 431 -29.25 -15.24 7.76
CA GLY A 431 -29.59 -15.64 9.14
C GLY A 431 -28.49 -15.36 10.18
N PHE A 432 -27.26 -15.16 9.77
CA PHE A 432 -26.20 -14.69 10.69
C PHE A 432 -26.34 -13.21 10.95
N ARG A 433 -26.16 -12.82 12.22
CA ARG A 433 -26.14 -11.43 12.66
C ARG A 433 -24.97 -11.23 13.62
N PHE A 434 -24.12 -10.26 13.31
CA PHE A 434 -22.98 -9.90 14.12
C PHE A 434 -23.03 -8.41 14.45
N GLU A 435 -22.83 -8.10 15.73
CA GLU A 435 -22.70 -6.75 16.23
C GLU A 435 -21.38 -6.66 17.01
N ARG A 436 -20.59 -5.64 16.73
CA ARG A 436 -19.32 -5.41 17.40
C ARG A 436 -19.15 -3.95 17.72
N GLU A 437 -18.97 -3.65 18.99
CA GLU A 437 -18.52 -2.35 19.45
C GLU A 437 -17.13 -2.52 20.08
N GLU A 438 -16.14 -1.89 19.51
CA GLU A 438 -14.74 -2.04 19.86
C GLU A 438 -14.12 -0.68 20.14
N THR A 439 -13.53 -0.51 21.32
CA THR A 439 -12.75 0.67 21.71
C THR A 439 -11.33 0.25 22.02
N VAL A 440 -10.35 0.98 21.45
CA VAL A 440 -8.94 0.65 21.61
C VAL A 440 -8.12 1.91 21.93
N PRO A 441 -8.09 2.34 23.19
CA PRO A 441 -7.07 3.28 23.64
C PRO A 441 -5.68 2.64 23.57
N GLY A 442 -4.69 3.42 23.13
CA GLY A 442 -3.32 2.94 22.99
C GLY A 442 -2.30 4.02 23.29
N ALA A 443 -1.09 3.59 23.67
CA ALA A 443 0.07 4.42 23.84
C ALA A 443 1.26 3.80 23.09
N PHE A 444 2.14 4.64 22.56
CA PHE A 444 3.30 4.15 21.82
C PHE A 444 4.53 5.02 22.07
N LEU A 445 5.69 4.39 21.90
CA LEU A 445 7.01 5.00 21.85
C LEU A 445 7.80 4.38 20.71
N GLU A 446 8.31 5.20 19.82
CA GLU A 446 9.26 4.81 18.79
C GLU A 446 10.54 5.62 18.98
N TYR A 447 11.66 4.94 19.13
CA TYR A 447 12.98 5.56 19.35
C TYR A 447 13.88 5.23 18.18
N THR A 448 14.51 6.27 17.63
CA THR A 448 15.45 6.19 16.51
C THR A 448 16.84 6.58 16.99
N TYR A 449 17.79 5.67 16.83
CA TYR A 449 19.21 5.88 17.06
C TYR A 449 19.97 5.95 15.75
N LYS A 450 20.57 7.11 15.46
CA LYS A 450 21.28 7.40 14.22
C LYS A 450 22.65 8.01 14.51
N PRO A 451 23.61 7.23 15.03
CA PRO A 451 24.94 7.73 15.41
C PRO A 451 25.77 8.19 14.21
N LYS A 452 25.46 7.69 13.03
CA LYS A 452 26.09 8.03 11.74
C LYS A 452 25.04 8.00 10.64
N GLU A 453 25.26 8.74 9.58
CA GLU A 453 24.39 8.71 8.39
C GLU A 453 24.25 7.31 7.77
N THR A 454 25.28 6.49 7.94
CA THR A 454 25.32 5.12 7.39
C THR A 454 24.56 4.11 8.23
N PHE A 455 24.22 4.39 9.49
CA PHE A 455 23.57 3.45 10.40
C PHE A 455 22.36 4.06 11.09
N THR A 456 21.24 3.39 11.01
CA THR A 456 20.01 3.77 11.70
C THR A 456 19.38 2.55 12.35
N LEU A 457 19.01 2.70 13.61
CA LEU A 457 18.29 1.71 14.39
C LEU A 457 16.98 2.33 14.88
N VAL A 458 15.86 1.60 14.74
CA VAL A 458 14.55 2.04 15.25
C VAL A 458 13.97 0.92 16.09
N GLY A 459 13.63 1.24 17.32
CA GLY A 459 12.89 0.36 18.22
C GLY A 459 11.57 1.02 18.60
N GLY A 460 10.48 0.29 18.44
CA GLY A 460 9.15 0.77 18.78
C GLY A 460 8.42 -0.22 19.68
N ILE A 461 7.67 0.30 20.61
CA ILE A 461 6.74 -0.46 21.45
C ILE A 461 5.40 0.27 21.47
N ARG A 462 4.35 -0.50 21.33
CA ARG A 462 2.98 -0.02 21.43
C ARG A 462 2.18 -0.92 22.37
N THR A 463 1.39 -0.30 23.23
CA THR A 463 0.48 -0.98 24.13
C THR A 463 -0.93 -0.49 23.86
N ASP A 464 -1.85 -1.42 23.62
CA ASP A 464 -3.25 -1.14 23.31
C ASP A 464 -4.14 -1.96 24.25
N TYR A 465 -5.21 -1.36 24.75
CA TYR A 465 -6.26 -2.06 25.48
C TYR A 465 -7.50 -2.14 24.59
N ASN A 466 -7.77 -3.34 24.12
CA ASN A 466 -8.94 -3.61 23.31
C ASN A 466 -10.10 -4.01 24.21
N SER A 467 -11.27 -3.38 24.09
CA SER A 467 -12.45 -3.65 24.94
C SER A 467 -12.93 -5.10 24.86
N ILE A 468 -12.65 -5.80 23.76
CA ILE A 468 -13.06 -7.21 23.55
C ILE A 468 -11.93 -8.17 23.93
N TYR A 469 -10.69 -7.88 23.51
CA TYR A 469 -9.56 -8.82 23.62
C TYR A 469 -8.57 -8.48 24.74
N GLY A 470 -8.76 -7.37 25.46
CA GLY A 470 -7.92 -6.95 26.58
C GLY A 470 -6.60 -6.31 26.16
N LEU A 471 -5.61 -6.37 27.05
CA LEU A 471 -4.32 -5.72 26.91
C LEU A 471 -3.43 -6.45 25.91
N SER A 472 -2.79 -5.69 25.03
CA SER A 472 -1.84 -6.20 24.05
C SER A 472 -0.58 -5.32 23.94
N ILE A 473 0.54 -5.94 23.60
CA ILE A 473 1.82 -5.28 23.35
C ILE A 473 2.32 -5.68 21.97
N THR A 474 2.70 -4.69 21.17
CA THR A 474 3.22 -4.90 19.81
C THR A 474 4.61 -4.26 19.67
N PRO A 475 5.70 -5.00 19.90
CA PRO A 475 7.06 -4.54 19.66
C PRO A 475 7.38 -4.58 18.16
N ARG A 476 8.16 -3.60 17.69
CA ARG A 476 8.69 -3.52 16.33
C ARG A 476 10.11 -3.01 16.32
N PHE A 477 10.90 -3.54 15.41
CA PHE A 477 12.32 -3.23 15.27
C PHE A 477 12.68 -3.07 13.80
N HIS A 478 13.51 -2.06 13.49
CA HIS A 478 14.05 -1.83 12.17
C HIS A 478 15.51 -1.40 12.26
N SER A 479 16.32 -1.87 11.36
CA SER A 479 17.69 -1.41 11.22
C SER A 479 18.03 -1.17 9.75
N LYS A 480 18.94 -0.23 9.51
CA LYS A 480 19.47 0.09 8.19
C LYS A 480 20.96 0.37 8.31
N TYR A 481 21.71 -0.27 7.45
CA TYR A 481 23.14 -0.02 7.30
C TYR A 481 23.46 0.30 5.84
N ARG A 482 24.13 1.44 5.61
CA ARG A 482 24.62 1.86 4.30
C ARG A 482 26.14 1.77 4.25
N PHE A 483 26.68 1.34 3.14
CA PHE A 483 28.12 1.26 2.91
C PHE A 483 28.43 1.46 1.43
N ASN A 484 29.72 1.39 1.07
CA ASN A 484 30.16 1.57 -0.30
C ASN A 484 29.73 2.94 -0.90
N LYS A 485 30.00 4.04 -0.17
CA LYS A 485 29.61 5.41 -0.53
C LYS A 485 28.10 5.52 -0.82
N ASP A 486 27.30 4.96 0.09
CA ASP A 486 25.82 4.93 0.04
C ASP A 486 25.19 4.17 -1.14
N LYS A 487 26.00 3.46 -1.93
CA LYS A 487 25.50 2.65 -3.04
C LYS A 487 24.89 1.33 -2.61
N THR A 488 25.21 0.87 -1.41
CA THR A 488 24.70 -0.39 -0.89
C THR A 488 23.96 -0.16 0.42
N ALA A 489 22.78 -0.73 0.56
CA ALA A 489 22.00 -0.68 1.77
C ALA A 489 21.49 -2.08 2.15
N ILE A 490 21.61 -2.41 3.43
CA ILE A 490 20.96 -3.58 4.03
C ILE A 490 19.95 -3.05 5.05
N ARG A 491 18.75 -3.61 5.04
CA ARG A 491 17.71 -3.33 6.02
C ARG A 491 17.24 -4.63 6.63
N ALA A 492 16.97 -4.62 7.93
CA ALA A 492 16.34 -5.73 8.63
C ALA A 492 15.16 -5.21 9.46
N SER A 493 14.13 -6.00 9.55
CA SER A 493 12.94 -5.68 10.34
C SER A 493 12.39 -6.91 11.04
N ALA A 494 11.82 -6.72 12.21
CA ALA A 494 11.04 -7.72 12.92
C ALA A 494 9.95 -7.01 13.73
N GLY A 495 8.77 -7.61 13.80
CA GLY A 495 7.69 -7.01 14.58
C GLY A 495 6.45 -7.87 14.63
N MET A 496 5.58 -7.51 15.57
CA MET A 496 4.29 -8.14 15.78
C MET A 496 3.19 -7.25 15.18
N GLY A 497 2.18 -7.88 14.61
CA GLY A 497 0.93 -7.25 14.19
C GLY A 497 -0.25 -8.02 14.76
N ARG A 498 -1.35 -7.32 15.00
CA ARG A 498 -2.60 -7.88 15.50
C ARG A 498 -3.77 -7.27 14.73
N ARG A 499 -4.87 -7.97 14.61
CA ARG A 499 -6.09 -7.39 14.05
C ARG A 499 -7.34 -8.15 14.47
N THR A 500 -8.46 -7.46 14.51
CA THR A 500 -9.78 -8.06 14.63
C THR A 500 -10.26 -8.47 13.24
N SER A 501 -10.62 -9.73 13.04
CA SER A 501 -11.16 -10.24 11.79
C SER A 501 -12.58 -9.72 11.54
N ASN A 502 -12.92 -9.47 10.27
CA ASN A 502 -14.29 -9.20 9.80
C ASN A 502 -14.63 -10.25 8.73
N PRO A 503 -14.96 -11.49 9.11
CA PRO A 503 -15.03 -12.63 8.19
C PRO A 503 -16.01 -12.42 7.04
N LEU A 504 -17.17 -11.82 7.27
CA LEU A 504 -18.15 -11.54 6.22
C LEU A 504 -17.66 -10.43 5.29
N ALA A 505 -17.36 -9.25 5.85
CA ALA A 505 -16.95 -8.09 5.07
C ALA A 505 -15.69 -8.31 4.21
N GLN A 506 -14.76 -9.14 4.66
CA GLN A 506 -13.50 -9.42 3.97
C GLN A 506 -13.59 -10.47 2.90
N ASN A 507 -14.66 -11.28 2.92
CA ASN A 507 -14.81 -12.44 2.04
C ASN A 507 -16.14 -12.40 1.27
N GLN A 508 -16.57 -11.21 0.82
CA GLN A 508 -17.83 -11.02 0.11
C GLN A 508 -17.93 -11.82 -1.21
N PHE A 509 -16.79 -12.23 -1.79
CA PHE A 509 -16.78 -13.15 -2.92
C PHE A 509 -17.47 -14.49 -2.63
N LEU A 510 -17.58 -14.91 -1.35
CA LEU A 510 -18.28 -16.11 -0.95
C LEU A 510 -19.81 -15.98 -1.09
N PHE A 511 -20.33 -14.76 -1.10
CA PHE A 511 -21.77 -14.52 -1.27
C PHE A 511 -22.23 -14.85 -2.70
N ALA A 512 -21.33 -14.76 -3.68
CA ALA A 512 -21.57 -15.19 -5.06
C ALA A 512 -21.36 -16.72 -5.22
N SER A 513 -21.89 -17.50 -4.29
CA SER A 513 -21.81 -18.96 -4.30
C SER A 513 -22.99 -19.61 -3.57
N GLY A 514 -23.21 -20.90 -3.84
CA GLY A 514 -24.17 -21.74 -3.13
C GLY A 514 -23.66 -22.29 -1.79
N ARG A 515 -22.48 -21.86 -1.34
CA ARG A 515 -21.85 -22.40 -0.11
C ARG A 515 -22.64 -22.10 1.13
N GLU A 516 -22.72 -23.09 2.02
CA GLU A 516 -23.22 -22.92 3.39
C GLU A 516 -22.11 -22.41 4.30
N PHE A 517 -22.42 -21.46 5.18
CA PHE A 517 -21.45 -20.84 6.09
C PHE A 517 -21.50 -21.52 7.45
N ASN A 518 -20.32 -21.98 7.91
CA ASN A 518 -20.14 -22.64 9.19
C ASN A 518 -19.20 -21.82 10.08
N PHE A 519 -19.74 -21.17 11.10
CA PHE A 519 -18.93 -20.49 12.11
C PHE A 519 -18.67 -21.41 13.29
N VAL A 520 -17.39 -21.70 13.54
CA VAL A 520 -16.95 -22.46 14.72
C VAL A 520 -16.49 -21.47 15.78
N PHE A 521 -17.40 -21.11 16.67
CA PHE A 521 -17.14 -20.13 17.71
C PHE A 521 -16.17 -20.65 18.76
N THR A 522 -15.11 -19.88 19.02
CA THR A 522 -14.17 -20.13 20.12
C THR A 522 -14.77 -19.66 21.43
N ASP A 523 -15.32 -18.44 21.45
CA ASP A 523 -16.00 -17.83 22.58
C ASP A 523 -17.06 -16.85 22.07
N PRO A 524 -18.36 -17.08 22.36
CA PRO A 524 -19.43 -16.21 21.89
C PRO A 524 -19.35 -14.75 22.36
N SER A 525 -18.54 -14.43 23.37
CA SER A 525 -18.33 -13.05 23.85
C SER A 525 -17.37 -12.24 22.99
N LEU A 526 -16.63 -12.92 22.11
CA LEU A 526 -15.66 -12.28 21.21
C LEU A 526 -16.35 -11.79 19.94
N ALA A 527 -15.68 -10.89 19.23
CA ALA A 527 -16.13 -10.43 17.92
C ALA A 527 -16.25 -11.62 16.94
N TYR A 528 -17.43 -11.82 16.37
CA TYR A 528 -17.77 -12.99 15.54
C TYR A 528 -17.57 -14.36 16.23
N GLY A 529 -17.47 -14.37 17.57
CA GLY A 529 -17.11 -15.57 18.33
C GLY A 529 -15.67 -16.06 18.11
N LEU A 530 -14.79 -15.22 17.56
CA LEU A 530 -13.45 -15.56 17.11
C LEU A 530 -12.38 -14.76 17.87
N GLU A 531 -11.23 -15.40 18.16
CA GLU A 531 -10.07 -14.75 18.76
C GLU A 531 -9.39 -13.78 17.79
N GLN A 532 -8.68 -12.78 18.33
CA GLN A 532 -7.91 -11.82 17.57
C GLN A 532 -6.76 -12.50 16.79
N GLU A 533 -6.54 -12.09 15.56
CA GLU A 533 -5.41 -12.57 14.76
C GLU A 533 -4.11 -11.93 15.24
N VAL A 534 -3.07 -12.74 15.36
CA VAL A 534 -1.74 -12.33 15.83
C VAL A 534 -0.67 -12.96 14.95
N ALA A 535 0.25 -12.14 14.42
CA ALA A 535 1.35 -12.63 13.61
C ALA A 535 2.66 -11.91 13.92
N ILE A 536 3.77 -12.62 13.68
CA ILE A 536 5.12 -12.09 13.70
C ILE A 536 5.61 -12.03 12.26
N ASN A 537 6.12 -10.86 11.87
CA ASN A 537 6.78 -10.66 10.59
C ASN A 537 8.24 -10.32 10.82
N SER A 538 9.13 -10.91 10.02
CA SER A 538 10.56 -10.59 10.00
C SER A 538 11.06 -10.55 8.56
N GLY A 539 12.02 -9.68 8.27
CA GLY A 539 12.53 -9.56 6.92
C GLY A 539 13.88 -8.89 6.83
N VAL A 540 14.54 -9.16 5.72
CA VAL A 540 15.81 -8.55 5.33
C VAL A 540 15.71 -8.10 3.89
N SER A 541 16.20 -6.89 3.58
CA SER A 541 16.34 -6.40 2.22
C SER A 541 17.76 -5.91 1.95
N PHE A 542 18.21 -6.19 0.75
CA PHE A 542 19.49 -5.74 0.19
C PHE A 542 19.22 -4.90 -1.04
N GLU A 543 19.93 -3.78 -1.17
CA GLU A 543 19.88 -2.89 -2.32
C GLU A 543 21.29 -2.47 -2.71
N HIS A 544 21.61 -2.52 -3.99
CA HIS A 544 22.91 -2.09 -4.50
C HIS A 544 22.78 -1.31 -5.80
N GLU A 545 23.33 -0.10 -5.85
CA GLU A 545 23.44 0.74 -7.03
C GLU A 545 24.79 0.51 -7.71
N PHE A 546 24.78 0.21 -8.99
CA PHE A 546 25.98 -0.02 -9.79
C PHE A 546 25.83 0.49 -11.23
N ARG A 547 26.84 0.29 -12.04
CA ARG A 547 26.77 0.54 -13.49
C ARG A 547 27.08 -0.75 -14.24
N LEU A 548 26.21 -1.08 -15.20
CA LEU A 548 26.45 -2.15 -16.16
C LEU A 548 26.96 -1.50 -17.46
N GLY A 549 28.29 -1.38 -17.61
CA GLY A 549 28.89 -0.49 -18.59
C GLY A 549 28.51 0.97 -18.32
N TYR A 550 27.84 1.62 -19.27
CA TYR A 550 27.35 3.01 -19.11
C TYR A 550 25.96 3.13 -18.50
N MET A 551 25.26 2.01 -18.28
CA MET A 551 23.88 1.97 -17.81
C MET A 551 23.82 2.04 -16.27
N PRO A 552 23.17 3.03 -15.67
CA PRO A 552 22.83 2.98 -14.26
C PRO A 552 21.91 1.79 -13.98
N ALA A 553 22.23 1.06 -12.95
CA ALA A 553 21.50 -0.13 -12.52
C ALA A 553 21.32 -0.17 -11.01
N THR A 554 20.19 -0.70 -10.55
CA THR A 554 19.92 -0.97 -9.14
C THR A 554 19.39 -2.39 -9.02
N ILE A 555 20.01 -3.20 -8.17
CA ILE A 555 19.51 -4.51 -7.79
C ILE A 555 18.96 -4.45 -6.37
N GLY A 556 17.77 -5.00 -6.17
CA GLY A 556 17.15 -5.17 -4.87
C GLY A 556 16.77 -6.63 -4.65
N VAL A 557 17.00 -7.14 -3.45
CA VAL A 557 16.58 -8.49 -3.03
C VAL A 557 15.95 -8.40 -1.65
N ASP A 558 14.73 -8.88 -1.53
CA ASP A 558 13.98 -8.89 -0.27
C ASP A 558 13.59 -10.30 0.11
N TYR A 559 13.74 -10.64 1.38
CA TYR A 559 13.16 -11.83 1.97
C TYR A 559 12.34 -11.47 3.21
N PHE A 560 11.11 -11.95 3.28
CA PHE A 560 10.22 -11.77 4.41
C PHE A 560 9.59 -13.11 4.81
N ASN A 561 9.46 -13.30 6.11
CA ASN A 561 8.70 -14.39 6.72
C ASN A 561 7.60 -13.81 7.60
N THR A 562 6.38 -14.29 7.45
CA THR A 562 5.26 -14.03 8.36
C THR A 562 4.75 -15.34 8.91
N THR A 563 4.61 -15.41 10.22
CA THR A 563 4.09 -16.61 10.91
C THR A 563 2.93 -16.18 11.82
N PHE A 564 1.75 -16.74 11.58
CA PHE A 564 0.60 -16.52 12.43
C PHE A 564 0.69 -17.37 13.70
N MET A 565 0.61 -16.72 14.84
CA MET A 565 0.47 -17.37 16.14
C MET A 565 -1.01 -17.76 16.36
N GLN A 566 -1.92 -16.88 15.93
CA GLN A 566 -3.35 -17.05 15.92
C GLN A 566 -3.92 -16.46 14.64
N GLU A 567 -4.76 -17.19 13.94
CA GLU A 567 -5.36 -16.79 12.65
C GLU A 567 -6.84 -17.20 12.62
N VAL A 568 -7.65 -16.42 11.92
CA VAL A 568 -9.00 -16.82 11.50
C VAL A 568 -8.88 -17.43 10.11
N VAL A 569 -9.05 -18.75 10.03
CA VAL A 569 -8.99 -19.48 8.75
C VAL A 569 -10.37 -19.47 8.11
N ILE A 570 -10.38 -19.12 6.82
CA ILE A 570 -11.54 -19.25 5.94
C ILE A 570 -11.31 -20.49 5.10
N ASP A 571 -11.93 -21.58 5.50
CA ASP A 571 -11.76 -22.90 4.90
C ASP A 571 -12.82 -23.15 3.83
N ARG A 572 -12.36 -23.34 2.59
CA ARG A 572 -13.18 -23.63 1.40
C ARG A 572 -12.83 -24.98 0.78
N GLU A 573 -12.13 -25.82 1.53
CA GLU A 573 -11.63 -27.10 1.03
C GLU A 573 -12.74 -28.14 0.89
N THR A 574 -13.83 -27.99 1.64
CA THR A 574 -15.06 -28.79 1.46
C THR A 574 -15.95 -28.16 0.38
N ALA A 575 -16.39 -28.95 -0.58
CA ALA A 575 -17.30 -28.49 -1.61
C ALA A 575 -18.65 -28.07 -1.00
N GLY A 576 -19.21 -26.93 -1.47
CA GLY A 576 -20.49 -26.41 -0.97
C GLY A 576 -20.45 -25.82 0.43
N GLU A 577 -19.29 -25.72 1.10
CA GLU A 577 -19.15 -25.18 2.44
C GLU A 577 -18.08 -24.08 2.51
N ALA A 578 -18.23 -23.14 3.44
CA ALA A 578 -17.22 -22.18 3.84
C ALA A 578 -17.20 -22.15 5.38
N SER A 579 -16.12 -22.61 5.98
CA SER A 579 -15.99 -22.68 7.44
C SER A 579 -15.05 -21.62 7.97
N PHE A 580 -15.42 -20.99 9.08
CA PHE A 580 -14.69 -19.91 9.74
C PHE A 580 -14.32 -20.35 11.16
N TYR A 581 -13.02 -20.42 11.45
CA TYR A 581 -12.54 -20.89 12.75
C TYR A 581 -11.16 -20.31 13.09
N ASN A 582 -10.82 -20.31 14.37
CA ASN A 582 -9.48 -19.97 14.82
C ASN A 582 -8.50 -21.13 14.68
N MET A 583 -7.28 -20.83 14.26
CA MET A 583 -6.19 -21.78 14.15
C MET A 583 -4.92 -21.24 14.80
N LYS A 584 -4.40 -21.98 15.79
CA LYS A 584 -3.07 -21.73 16.38
C LYS A 584 -1.98 -22.22 15.46
N ASN A 585 -0.93 -21.39 15.28
CA ASN A 585 0.16 -21.64 14.34
C ASN A 585 -0.41 -21.97 12.94
N GLY A 586 -1.28 -21.08 12.44
CA GLY A 586 -2.05 -21.26 11.22
C GLY A 586 -1.18 -21.13 9.97
N THR A 587 -1.16 -19.95 9.34
CA THR A 587 -0.41 -19.69 8.11
C THR A 587 1.05 -19.33 8.41
N ARG A 588 1.95 -19.87 7.57
CA ARG A 588 3.32 -19.42 7.43
C ARG A 588 3.55 -18.97 5.98
N ALA A 589 3.98 -17.74 5.79
CA ALA A 589 4.23 -17.14 4.48
C ALA A 589 5.72 -16.75 4.37
N ASN A 590 6.41 -17.30 3.35
CA ASN A 590 7.75 -16.89 2.96
C ASN A 590 7.66 -16.17 1.62
N SER A 591 8.26 -15.00 1.54
CA SER A 591 8.29 -14.15 0.34
C SER A 591 9.73 -13.81 -0.01
N LEU A 592 10.17 -14.18 -1.20
CA LEU A 592 11.44 -13.78 -1.79
C LEU A 592 11.15 -12.98 -3.06
N GLN A 593 11.73 -11.79 -3.18
CA GLN A 593 11.67 -10.96 -4.38
C GLN A 593 13.06 -10.50 -4.77
N ALA A 594 13.39 -10.61 -6.04
CA ALA A 594 14.57 -9.98 -6.65
C ALA A 594 14.12 -9.04 -7.75
N GLN A 595 14.70 -7.85 -7.81
CA GLN A 595 14.35 -6.81 -8.77
C GLN A 595 15.62 -6.17 -9.32
N LEU A 596 15.63 -5.90 -10.62
CA LEU A 596 16.69 -5.18 -11.34
C LEU A 596 16.07 -4.01 -12.10
N ASP A 597 16.44 -2.80 -11.73
CA ASP A 597 16.08 -1.57 -12.44
C ASP A 597 17.27 -1.11 -13.27
N LEU A 598 17.05 -0.87 -14.57
CA LEU A 598 18.06 -0.48 -15.55
C LEU A 598 17.62 0.80 -16.27
N THR A 599 18.61 1.63 -16.59
CA THR A 599 18.43 2.78 -17.49
C THR A 599 19.36 2.63 -18.70
N PRO A 600 19.01 1.76 -19.69
CA PRO A 600 19.90 1.41 -20.80
C PRO A 600 20.17 2.57 -21.75
N ALA A 601 19.28 3.55 -21.80
CA ALA A 601 19.46 4.77 -22.58
C ALA A 601 18.81 5.96 -21.87
N ARG A 602 19.16 7.18 -22.28
CA ARG A 602 18.46 8.37 -21.79
C ARG A 602 16.97 8.20 -22.06
N ARG A 603 16.14 8.32 -21.00
CA ARG A 603 14.65 8.22 -21.07
C ARG A 603 14.10 6.81 -21.31
N THR A 604 14.90 5.77 -21.20
CA THR A 604 14.46 4.37 -21.22
C THR A 604 14.63 3.79 -19.83
N GLU A 605 13.57 3.28 -19.25
CA GLU A 605 13.55 2.61 -17.96
C GLU A 605 13.13 1.16 -18.20
N VAL A 606 13.88 0.21 -17.67
CA VAL A 606 13.57 -1.22 -17.72
C VAL A 606 13.60 -1.76 -16.31
N ARG A 607 12.52 -2.41 -15.87
CA ARG A 607 12.42 -3.09 -14.59
C ARG A 607 12.15 -4.56 -14.84
N ILE A 608 12.95 -5.41 -14.24
CA ILE A 608 12.79 -6.86 -14.26
C ILE A 608 12.66 -7.29 -12.82
N ALA A 609 11.66 -8.09 -12.50
CA ALA A 609 11.49 -8.63 -11.16
C ALA A 609 11.05 -10.10 -11.22
N TYR A 610 11.52 -10.85 -10.25
CA TYR A 610 11.08 -12.21 -9.98
C TYR A 610 10.70 -12.35 -8.52
N ARG A 611 9.62 -13.05 -8.27
CA ARG A 611 9.11 -13.28 -6.93
C ARG A 611 8.71 -14.73 -6.73
N MET A 612 9.01 -15.24 -5.55
CA MET A 612 8.58 -16.55 -5.07
C MET A 612 7.82 -16.41 -3.75
N PHE A 613 6.63 -16.99 -3.68
CA PHE A 613 5.85 -17.13 -2.45
C PHE A 613 5.74 -18.61 -2.08
N ASP A 614 6.06 -18.93 -0.83
CA ASP A 614 5.76 -20.21 -0.22
C ASP A 614 4.84 -19.95 0.98
N VAL A 615 3.55 -20.12 0.76
CA VAL A 615 2.49 -19.85 1.74
C VAL A 615 1.79 -21.15 2.07
N GLN A 616 1.92 -21.58 3.30
CA GLN A 616 1.35 -22.82 3.84
C GLN A 616 0.35 -22.45 4.92
N THR A 617 -0.86 -22.98 4.80
CA THR A 617 -1.93 -22.79 5.79
C THR A 617 -2.29 -24.14 6.41
N LYS A 618 -2.52 -24.13 7.72
CA LYS A 618 -2.97 -25.27 8.48
C LYS A 618 -4.50 -25.28 8.50
N TYR A 619 -5.07 -26.39 8.08
CA TYR A 619 -6.51 -26.62 8.03
C TYR A 619 -6.90 -27.78 8.94
N TYR A 620 -8.14 -27.80 9.42
CA TYR A 620 -8.72 -29.00 9.96
C TYR A 620 -9.00 -30.02 8.82
N THR A 621 -8.78 -31.31 9.08
CA THR A 621 -9.10 -32.37 8.11
C THR A 621 -10.60 -32.47 7.83
N ARG A 622 -11.41 -32.12 8.83
CA ARG A 622 -12.86 -31.86 8.72
C ARG A 622 -13.18 -30.67 9.61
N PRO A 623 -13.98 -29.69 9.18
CA PRO A 623 -14.40 -28.62 10.05
C PRO A 623 -15.05 -29.19 11.33
N PRO A 624 -14.62 -28.77 12.52
CA PRO A 624 -15.19 -29.34 13.74
C PRO A 624 -16.61 -28.82 13.95
N LEU A 625 -17.56 -29.74 14.08
CA LEU A 625 -18.89 -29.43 14.63
C LEU A 625 -18.81 -29.17 16.15
N SER A 626 -17.69 -29.53 16.79
CA SER A 626 -17.35 -29.27 18.18
C SER A 626 -15.84 -29.31 18.37
N MET A 627 -15.29 -28.64 19.40
CA MET A 627 -13.85 -28.56 19.73
C MET A 627 -13.18 -29.90 20.14
N ALA A 628 -13.81 -31.06 19.94
CA ALA A 628 -13.22 -32.35 20.23
C ALA A 628 -12.22 -32.77 19.16
N MET A 629 -11.04 -33.22 19.57
CA MET A 629 -9.85 -33.68 18.83
C MET A 629 -10.06 -33.83 17.31
N VAL A 630 -9.64 -32.81 16.55
CA VAL A 630 -9.69 -32.83 15.09
C VAL A 630 -8.26 -32.83 14.56
N ASN A 631 -7.97 -33.75 13.66
CA ASN A 631 -6.68 -33.76 12.96
C ASN A 631 -6.53 -32.52 12.09
N THR A 632 -5.30 -32.06 11.91
CA THR A 632 -4.97 -30.92 11.05
C THR A 632 -4.01 -31.36 9.97
N GLU A 633 -4.08 -30.69 8.84
CA GLU A 633 -3.11 -30.84 7.75
C GLU A 633 -2.61 -29.47 7.27
N VAL A 634 -1.43 -29.45 6.68
CA VAL A 634 -0.80 -28.24 6.16
C VAL A 634 -0.81 -28.32 4.63
N MET A 635 -1.43 -27.32 3.99
CA MET A 635 -1.50 -27.23 2.54
C MET A 635 -1.06 -25.86 2.04
N ALA A 636 -0.62 -25.80 0.78
CA ALA A 636 -0.39 -24.52 0.13
C ALA A 636 -1.69 -23.70 0.10
N LYS A 637 -1.61 -22.41 0.48
CA LYS A 637 -2.79 -21.52 0.44
C LYS A 637 -3.29 -21.37 -1.00
N PRO A 638 -4.60 -21.51 -1.27
CA PRO A 638 -5.13 -21.45 -2.64
C PRO A 638 -5.06 -20.05 -3.23
N PHE A 639 -5.11 -19.96 -4.56
CA PHE A 639 -5.12 -18.72 -5.34
C PHE A 639 -3.91 -17.81 -5.09
N ILE A 640 -2.76 -18.42 -4.80
CA ILE A 640 -1.47 -17.76 -4.70
C ILE A 640 -0.51 -18.39 -5.70
N SER A 641 -0.03 -17.60 -6.66
CA SER A 641 1.02 -18.04 -7.58
C SER A 641 2.34 -18.14 -6.83
N LYS A 642 2.91 -19.36 -6.77
CA LYS A 642 4.20 -19.59 -6.12
C LYS A 642 5.31 -18.80 -6.79
N HIS A 643 5.26 -18.64 -8.10
CA HIS A 643 6.26 -17.96 -8.90
C HIS A 643 5.62 -16.89 -9.77
N ARG A 644 6.19 -15.70 -9.81
CA ARG A 644 5.79 -14.60 -10.70
C ARG A 644 7.02 -13.93 -11.26
N ALA A 645 7.05 -13.71 -12.57
CA ALA A 645 8.06 -12.89 -13.23
C ALA A 645 7.40 -11.66 -13.85
N PHE A 646 8.11 -10.57 -13.85
CA PHE A 646 7.60 -9.26 -14.26
C PHE A 646 8.67 -8.51 -15.03
N ILE A 647 8.29 -7.91 -16.16
CA ILE A 647 9.12 -6.97 -16.90
C ILE A 647 8.28 -5.76 -17.29
N ASN A 648 8.79 -4.57 -16.98
CA ASN A 648 8.21 -3.32 -17.43
C ASN A 648 9.25 -2.53 -18.20
N VAL A 649 8.87 -2.02 -19.36
CA VAL A 649 9.69 -1.15 -20.21
C VAL A 649 8.95 0.15 -20.43
N THR A 650 9.60 1.27 -20.13
CA THR A 650 9.07 2.60 -20.39
C THR A 650 10.08 3.40 -21.21
N GLN A 651 9.66 3.87 -22.37
CA GLN A 651 10.44 4.72 -23.26
C GLN A 651 9.78 6.09 -23.40
N ARG A 652 10.53 7.16 -23.15
CA ARG A 652 10.11 8.54 -23.40
C ARG A 652 10.89 9.14 -24.57
N THR A 653 10.23 9.89 -25.41
CA THR A 653 10.87 10.60 -26.52
C THR A 653 11.14 12.07 -26.17
N ARG A 654 11.90 12.77 -27.02
CA ARG A 654 12.13 14.22 -26.89
C ARG A 654 10.86 15.03 -27.12
N ASN A 655 9.93 14.50 -27.90
CA ASN A 655 8.65 15.15 -28.25
C ASN A 655 7.51 14.76 -27.30
N ASP A 656 7.82 14.38 -26.05
CA ASP A 656 6.86 14.05 -24.99
C ASP A 656 5.89 12.90 -25.33
N TRP A 657 6.30 11.95 -26.21
CA TRP A 657 5.66 10.65 -26.30
C TRP A 657 6.20 9.74 -25.20
N GLN A 658 5.31 8.95 -24.60
CA GLN A 658 5.68 7.87 -23.69
C GLN A 658 5.05 6.56 -24.16
N PHE A 659 5.87 5.53 -24.25
CA PHE A 659 5.48 4.15 -24.51
C PHE A 659 5.77 3.34 -23.26
N SER A 660 4.80 2.60 -22.76
CA SER A 660 4.96 1.73 -21.60
C SER A 660 4.40 0.37 -21.93
N SER A 661 5.12 -0.70 -21.59
CA SER A 661 4.63 -2.06 -21.70
C SER A 661 5.03 -2.85 -20.47
N THR A 662 4.12 -3.67 -20.00
CA THR A 662 4.31 -4.55 -18.85
C THR A 662 3.95 -5.97 -19.26
N ALA A 663 4.87 -6.91 -19.08
CA ALA A 663 4.61 -8.33 -19.22
C ALA A 663 4.76 -9.01 -17.87
N THR A 664 3.78 -9.81 -17.47
CA THR A 664 3.78 -10.57 -16.22
C THR A 664 3.49 -12.04 -16.51
N TRP A 665 4.33 -12.91 -16.01
CA TRP A 665 4.11 -14.34 -15.98
C TRP A 665 3.64 -14.78 -14.61
N TYR A 666 2.60 -15.57 -14.55
CA TYR A 666 2.06 -16.22 -13.36
C TYR A 666 2.25 -17.73 -13.47
N GLY A 667 2.94 -18.31 -12.50
CA GLY A 667 3.04 -19.76 -12.36
C GLY A 667 1.74 -20.39 -11.84
N PRO A 668 1.67 -21.73 -11.82
CA PRO A 668 0.51 -22.45 -11.34
C PRO A 668 0.09 -22.04 -9.93
N GLN A 669 -1.21 -22.04 -9.66
CA GLN A 669 -1.83 -21.74 -8.37
C GLN A 669 -2.67 -22.91 -7.93
N ARG A 670 -2.62 -23.29 -6.65
CA ARG A 670 -3.54 -24.29 -6.11
C ARG A 670 -4.97 -23.72 -6.10
N ILE A 671 -5.93 -24.49 -6.53
CA ILE A 671 -7.36 -24.16 -6.49
C ILE A 671 -7.94 -24.82 -5.22
N ALA A 672 -8.78 -24.09 -4.48
CA ALA A 672 -9.44 -24.62 -3.28
C ALA A 672 -10.38 -25.78 -3.64
N GLY A 673 -10.55 -26.69 -2.71
CA GLY A 673 -11.36 -27.89 -2.80
C GLY A 673 -10.49 -29.13 -2.70
N LYS A 674 -10.68 -29.92 -1.64
CA LYS A 674 -10.21 -31.29 -1.58
C LYS A 674 -11.08 -32.10 -2.52
N ILE A 675 -10.46 -32.83 -3.43
CA ILE A 675 -11.16 -33.87 -4.15
C ILE A 675 -11.25 -35.06 -3.18
N ASP A 676 -12.10 -34.95 -2.17
CA ASP A 676 -12.61 -36.09 -1.48
C ASP A 676 -13.91 -36.47 -2.14
N THR A 677 -13.85 -37.62 -2.79
CA THR A 677 -14.98 -38.48 -3.07
C THR A 677 -15.76 -38.31 -4.33
N VAL A 678 -15.67 -39.30 -5.02
CA VAL A 678 -16.81 -40.20 -5.38
C VAL A 678 -18.10 -39.46 -5.72
N LEU A 679 -18.02 -38.54 -6.63
CA LEU A 679 -19.08 -38.49 -7.62
C LEU A 679 -18.71 -39.51 -8.70
N SER A 680 -18.83 -40.80 -8.30
CA SER A 680 -18.67 -41.91 -9.18
C SER A 680 -19.85 -41.94 -10.15
N ILE A 681 -19.59 -41.45 -11.33
CA ILE A 681 -20.10 -42.07 -12.53
C ILE A 681 -18.87 -42.23 -13.43
N GLY A 682 -18.16 -43.34 -13.26
CA GLY A 682 -17.31 -43.93 -14.28
C GLY A 682 -15.91 -43.39 -14.49
N SER A 683 -15.27 -42.70 -13.55
CA SER A 683 -13.84 -42.29 -13.63
C SER A 683 -13.09 -42.46 -12.32
N LEU A 684 -11.84 -42.88 -12.42
CA LEU A 684 -10.92 -43.10 -11.32
C LEU A 684 -10.83 -41.87 -10.39
N PRO A 685 -10.65 -42.07 -9.06
CA PRO A 685 -10.53 -40.96 -8.13
C PRO A 685 -9.28 -40.14 -8.47
N ILE A 686 -9.45 -38.87 -8.82
CA ILE A 686 -8.36 -37.93 -9.03
C ILE A 686 -7.91 -37.49 -7.63
N THR A 687 -6.82 -38.05 -7.15
CA THR A 687 -6.26 -37.84 -5.79
C THR A 687 -5.27 -36.69 -5.69
N SER A 688 -5.13 -35.84 -6.70
CA SER A 688 -4.15 -34.75 -6.71
C SER A 688 -4.80 -33.37 -6.57
N PRO A 689 -4.17 -32.42 -5.82
CA PRO A 689 -4.69 -31.07 -5.75
C PRO A 689 -4.77 -30.43 -7.13
N ARG A 690 -5.87 -29.72 -7.40
CA ARG A 690 -6.07 -29.00 -8.66
C ARG A 690 -5.17 -27.77 -8.69
N TYR A 691 -4.45 -27.60 -9.80
CA TYR A 691 -3.66 -26.40 -10.08
C TYR A 691 -4.16 -25.71 -11.35
N SER A 692 -4.09 -24.38 -11.34
CA SER A 692 -4.32 -23.58 -12.53
C SER A 692 -3.21 -23.81 -13.57
N PRO A 693 -3.46 -23.59 -14.86
CA PRO A 693 -2.38 -23.41 -15.82
C PRO A 693 -1.57 -22.16 -15.48
N GLN A 694 -0.32 -22.12 -15.96
CA GLN A 694 0.47 -20.89 -16.00
C GLN A 694 -0.01 -19.99 -17.13
N PHE A 695 0.12 -18.66 -16.95
CA PHE A 695 -0.32 -17.73 -17.99
C PHE A 695 0.52 -16.44 -18.01
N PHE A 696 0.40 -15.71 -19.12
CA PHE A 696 1.03 -14.42 -19.33
C PHE A 696 -0.01 -13.32 -19.51
N LEU A 697 0.26 -12.17 -18.91
CA LEU A 697 -0.50 -10.94 -19.17
C LEU A 697 0.45 -9.89 -19.74
N ILE A 698 0.05 -9.25 -20.82
CA ILE A 698 0.80 -8.15 -21.43
C ILE A 698 -0.13 -6.96 -21.56
N ASN A 699 0.28 -5.83 -20.99
CA ASN A 699 -0.39 -4.55 -21.08
C ASN A 699 0.52 -3.56 -21.80
N ALA A 700 -0.04 -2.67 -22.60
CA ALA A 700 0.71 -1.58 -23.23
C ALA A 700 -0.11 -0.30 -23.29
N GLN A 701 0.59 0.81 -23.16
CA GLN A 701 0.02 2.16 -23.24
C GLN A 701 0.96 3.09 -24.03
N VAL A 702 0.37 3.95 -24.83
CA VAL A 702 1.04 5.10 -25.43
C VAL A 702 0.36 6.38 -24.96
N SER A 703 1.15 7.38 -24.63
CA SER A 703 0.63 8.72 -24.32
C SER A 703 1.46 9.81 -25.00
N LYS A 704 0.81 10.95 -25.24
CA LYS A 704 1.40 12.15 -25.80
C LYS A 704 0.99 13.35 -24.98
N THR A 705 1.98 14.08 -24.46
CA THR A 705 1.74 15.34 -23.74
C THR A 705 1.97 16.54 -24.65
N PHE A 706 1.01 17.47 -24.67
CA PHE A 706 1.08 18.72 -25.43
C PHE A 706 1.27 19.89 -24.46
N LYS A 707 2.21 20.78 -24.74
CA LYS A 707 2.51 21.99 -23.95
C LYS A 707 2.63 21.76 -22.43
N LYS A 708 2.96 20.53 -22.01
CA LYS A 708 3.05 20.08 -20.60
C LYS A 708 1.74 20.22 -19.80
N GLN A 709 0.61 20.36 -20.46
CA GLN A 709 -0.71 20.62 -19.85
C GLN A 709 -1.77 19.62 -20.29
N PHE A 710 -1.79 19.24 -21.54
CA PHE A 710 -2.77 18.34 -22.12
C PHE A 710 -2.13 17.04 -22.55
N GLU A 711 -2.61 15.94 -22.06
CA GLU A 711 -2.13 14.59 -22.37
C GLU A 711 -3.27 13.77 -22.98
N VAL A 712 -3.00 13.07 -24.05
CA VAL A 712 -3.87 12.05 -24.61
C VAL A 712 -3.19 10.71 -24.43
N TYR A 713 -3.92 9.70 -24.05
CA TYR A 713 -3.41 8.36 -23.87
C TYR A 713 -4.37 7.32 -24.45
N MET A 714 -3.80 6.21 -24.87
CA MET A 714 -4.53 5.01 -25.26
C MET A 714 -3.72 3.77 -24.92
N GLY A 715 -4.40 2.68 -24.65
CA GLY A 715 -3.74 1.44 -24.29
C GLY A 715 -4.61 0.21 -24.47
N VAL A 716 -3.98 -0.93 -24.24
CA VAL A 716 -4.59 -2.25 -24.32
C VAL A 716 -4.14 -3.05 -23.11
N GLU A 717 -5.10 -3.56 -22.35
CA GLU A 717 -4.88 -4.56 -21.31
C GLU A 717 -5.06 -5.96 -21.90
N ASN A 718 -4.29 -6.90 -21.35
CA ASN A 718 -4.37 -8.31 -21.73
C ASN A 718 -4.30 -8.51 -23.26
N ILE A 719 -3.21 -8.02 -23.88
CA ILE A 719 -2.99 -8.08 -25.34
C ILE A 719 -3.11 -9.50 -25.88
N LEU A 720 -2.68 -10.51 -25.10
CA LEU A 720 -2.75 -11.92 -25.47
C LEU A 720 -4.15 -12.48 -25.43
N ASN A 721 -5.13 -11.73 -24.92
CA ASN A 721 -6.53 -12.14 -24.81
C ASN A 721 -6.72 -13.43 -23.98
N TYR A 722 -5.86 -13.64 -22.97
CA TYR A 722 -5.99 -14.79 -22.08
C TYR A 722 -7.17 -14.60 -21.14
N THR A 723 -7.97 -15.65 -20.95
CA THR A 723 -9.06 -15.71 -19.97
C THR A 723 -9.01 -17.05 -19.25
N GLN A 724 -9.47 -17.07 -18.02
CA GLN A 724 -9.72 -18.30 -17.30
C GLN A 724 -10.88 -19.03 -17.97
N GLU A 725 -10.71 -20.31 -18.28
CA GLU A 725 -11.80 -21.16 -18.74
C GLU A 725 -12.74 -21.48 -17.58
N ASN A 726 -14.06 -21.38 -17.82
CA ASN A 726 -15.11 -21.66 -16.84
C ASN A 726 -14.85 -20.99 -15.47
N PRO A 727 -14.81 -19.66 -15.40
CA PRO A 727 -14.50 -18.95 -14.15
C PRO A 727 -15.61 -19.10 -13.11
N ILE A 728 -16.82 -19.50 -13.51
CA ILE A 728 -17.97 -19.75 -12.65
C ILE A 728 -18.28 -21.26 -12.69
N GLN A 729 -18.18 -21.90 -11.53
CA GLN A 729 -18.56 -23.30 -11.39
C GLN A 729 -20.10 -23.40 -11.36
N ASP A 730 -20.66 -24.34 -12.13
CA ASP A 730 -22.11 -24.60 -12.27
C ASP A 730 -22.93 -23.35 -12.68
N ALA A 731 -22.39 -22.54 -13.60
CA ALA A 731 -23.01 -21.30 -14.09
C ALA A 731 -24.46 -21.50 -14.62
N ALA A 732 -24.79 -22.68 -15.16
CA ALA A 732 -26.13 -22.99 -15.62
C ALA A 732 -27.17 -23.15 -14.49
N ASN A 733 -26.70 -23.42 -13.25
CA ASN A 733 -27.56 -23.68 -12.08
C ASN A 733 -27.15 -22.81 -10.90
N PRO A 734 -27.29 -21.47 -10.97
CA PRO A 734 -26.72 -20.54 -9.97
C PRO A 734 -27.40 -20.60 -8.60
N PHE A 735 -28.49 -21.33 -8.46
CA PHE A 735 -29.16 -21.59 -7.20
C PHE A 735 -28.79 -22.95 -6.56
N SER A 736 -27.85 -23.69 -7.18
CA SER A 736 -27.38 -24.98 -6.65
C SER A 736 -26.28 -24.75 -5.59
N GLN A 737 -26.10 -25.75 -4.71
CA GLN A 737 -24.97 -25.76 -3.75
C GLN A 737 -23.60 -25.85 -4.44
N ASN A 738 -23.56 -26.29 -5.71
CA ASN A 738 -22.33 -26.41 -6.48
C ASN A 738 -21.93 -25.09 -7.17
N PHE A 739 -22.82 -24.10 -7.19
CA PHE A 739 -22.53 -22.79 -7.78
C PHE A 739 -21.43 -22.08 -6.99
N ASP A 740 -20.36 -21.68 -7.66
CA ASP A 740 -19.27 -20.94 -7.06
C ASP A 740 -18.56 -20.04 -8.06
N ALA A 741 -18.68 -18.73 -7.88
CA ALA A 741 -17.99 -17.73 -8.66
C ALA A 741 -16.65 -17.30 -8.05
N GLY A 742 -16.29 -17.79 -6.85
CA GLY A 742 -15.07 -17.42 -6.12
C GLY A 742 -13.83 -18.28 -6.44
N LEU A 743 -13.89 -19.16 -7.46
CA LEU A 743 -12.78 -20.03 -7.86
C LEU A 743 -11.91 -19.40 -8.96
N VAL A 744 -11.55 -18.13 -8.79
CA VAL A 744 -10.84 -17.33 -9.79
C VAL A 744 -9.34 -17.34 -9.54
N TYR A 745 -8.55 -17.73 -10.56
CA TYR A 745 -7.09 -17.71 -10.55
C TYR A 745 -6.48 -16.79 -11.63
N GLY A 746 -7.26 -16.36 -12.61
CA GLY A 746 -6.81 -15.57 -13.76
C GLY A 746 -7.82 -14.51 -14.20
N PRO A 747 -7.55 -13.81 -15.30
CA PRO A 747 -8.49 -12.83 -15.85
C PRO A 747 -9.82 -13.49 -16.21
N ILE A 748 -10.92 -12.85 -15.83
CA ILE A 748 -12.30 -13.28 -16.12
C ILE A 748 -12.81 -12.75 -17.46
N PHE A 749 -12.18 -11.70 -17.99
CA PHE A 749 -12.48 -11.15 -19.31
C PHE A 749 -11.19 -10.94 -20.11
N GLY A 750 -11.34 -10.93 -21.45
CA GLY A 750 -10.22 -10.90 -22.37
C GLY A 750 -9.62 -9.51 -22.58
N ARG A 751 -9.15 -9.25 -23.80
CA ARG A 751 -8.52 -7.99 -24.20
C ARG A 751 -9.44 -6.80 -24.02
N MET A 752 -8.90 -5.73 -23.40
CA MET A 752 -9.59 -4.47 -23.15
C MET A 752 -8.82 -3.30 -23.75
N MET A 753 -9.47 -2.55 -24.63
CA MET A 753 -8.94 -1.29 -25.14
C MET A 753 -9.46 -0.13 -24.31
N TYR A 754 -8.65 0.89 -24.13
CA TYR A 754 -9.04 2.11 -23.43
C TYR A 754 -8.32 3.32 -24.01
N GLY A 755 -8.86 4.49 -23.72
CA GLY A 755 -8.24 5.77 -24.03
C GLY A 755 -8.82 6.88 -23.20
N GLY A 756 -8.17 8.03 -23.29
CA GLY A 756 -8.63 9.19 -22.54
C GLY A 756 -7.73 10.39 -22.72
N PHE A 757 -8.04 11.42 -21.97
CA PHE A 757 -7.22 12.61 -21.92
C PHE A 757 -7.14 13.18 -20.50
N ARG A 758 -6.03 13.87 -20.22
CA ARG A 758 -5.79 14.62 -18.98
C ARG A 758 -5.47 16.06 -19.31
N TRP A 759 -6.25 16.97 -18.77
CA TRP A 759 -6.01 18.39 -18.89
C TRP A 759 -5.64 18.98 -17.54
N ARG A 760 -4.43 19.54 -17.46
CA ARG A 760 -3.86 20.10 -16.23
C ARG A 760 -3.50 21.55 -16.41
N LEU A 761 -3.99 22.41 -15.53
CA LEU A 761 -3.55 23.79 -15.46
C LEU A 761 -2.69 23.99 -14.22
N LYS A 762 -1.52 24.57 -14.40
CA LYS A 762 -0.61 24.94 -13.32
C LYS A 762 -0.83 26.40 -12.96
N GLY A 763 -0.80 26.72 -11.67
CA GLY A 763 -0.74 28.09 -11.21
C GLY A 763 0.54 28.76 -11.74
N LYS A 764 0.52 30.10 -11.85
CA LYS A 764 1.73 30.87 -12.12
C LYS A 764 2.72 30.54 -10.99
N SER A 765 3.94 30.14 -11.31
CA SER A 765 5.04 30.17 -10.34
C SER A 765 5.37 31.63 -10.09
N GLU A 766 5.04 32.14 -8.91
CA GLU A 766 5.65 33.35 -8.42
C GLU A 766 7.15 33.12 -8.27
#